data_06622b3a2ca381b01cd9de1383178e77
#
_entry.id   06622b3a2ca381b01cd9de1383178e77
#
_cell.length_a   1.000
_cell.length_b   1.000
_cell.length_c   1.000
_cell.angle_alpha   90.00
_cell.angle_beta   90.00
_cell.angle_gamma   90.00
#
_symmetry.space_group_name_H-M   'P 1'
#
loop_
_entity.id
_entity.type
_entity.pdbx_description
1 polymer ?
#
loop_
_entity_poly.entity_id
_entity_poly.type
_entity_poly.pdbx_seq_one_letter_code
_entity_poly.pdbx_strand_id
1 'polypeptide(L)'
;MRHLNGPWAMPLAILTLTAAGLGLVAGSTGYSHFVIALVALTTLAGVGLNVLLGLTGLISFGHAGFYAIGAYASAVLTGAGVSFWLALPAAAALSGLVGIVLAVPAMRVKGPYLAMVTIAFGFIVEHALIEGGALTGGQNGLVVTGGPTLFGLPFAERELAILAVLMAGAALYGFHRLARSRLGRAMRAVRDADVAAASLGFDPVRVKTLAFAVSAALTGLAGAVLPPLMLFIAPSSFPFSQSILFVLAVVVGGAGTVLGPLFGALVTVLLPETLSGLAEYRLLFFGLATLVVLWLVPAGLVGSVSRLIPRRTDAKATGEADLAGLLAGFLGERPGEPLVVEAIGIRFGGIQAAEGVSFTAAPGAVTSVIGPNGAGKTTVLNMVSGFYRPSAGAIRLGSRDLTGAPAQSIARAGIARTYQTTRLFGSLGVADNVALAFAPGRLWRRAGRDDRATAAGLLAFTGYTGALDRPADELPHVDRRLVEIARALAGRPRVLLLDEPAAGLTRADTDRLGHLLRRIAACGVAVILVEHDMPLVMGVSDHILVMDAGRPIANGVPAAIRHDPAVIRAYLGAADTPARPRAAPWQGPADAVLSAHGLTAGYGAAAVLEGVSLEVRPGETVALLGANGAGKSTAMRALAGLLRPVTGGIVLEDRAVAGLPAHRIARLGLALVPEGRQVFSELTVVENIRLGAHGRAEPIDPAEIEALLTRFPRLRDRATSRAGLLSGGEQQMLAIARGMMARPRILLLDEPSLGLAPAMINALYAVVAELRDAGTTILIVDQMAALALTVADRGYVLEQGRVVTRGSAAELAADKGLEAAYLGAA
;
A
#
# COMPACT_ATOMS: atom_id res chain seq x y z
N MET A 1 -22.25 3.20 31.84
CA MET A 1 -21.33 3.15 30.69
C MET A 1 -21.96 3.43 29.31
N ARG A 2 -23.31 3.58 29.19
CA ARG A 2 -23.99 3.86 27.89
C ARG A 2 -23.73 5.27 27.30
N HIS A 3 -23.24 6.22 28.07
CA HIS A 3 -23.05 7.62 27.65
C HIS A 3 -21.67 7.97 27.07
N LEU A 4 -20.68 7.08 27.14
CA LEU A 4 -19.30 7.35 26.71
C LEU A 4 -19.09 7.29 25.17
N ASN A 5 -20.05 6.81 24.39
CA ASN A 5 -19.98 6.70 22.93
C ASN A 5 -20.88 7.71 22.18
N GLY A 6 -21.43 8.69 22.86
CA GLY A 6 -22.27 9.73 22.24
C GLY A 6 -21.43 10.79 21.50
N PRO A 7 -22.06 11.58 20.59
CA PRO A 7 -21.37 12.65 19.84
C PRO A 7 -20.79 13.74 20.76
N TRP A 8 -21.27 13.84 21.98
CA TRP A 8 -20.87 14.83 23.00
C TRP A 8 -19.83 14.30 24.00
N ALA A 9 -19.52 13.00 24.01
CA ALA A 9 -18.64 12.41 25.01
C ALA A 9 -17.21 12.99 24.97
N MET A 10 -16.61 13.11 23.78
CA MET A 10 -15.27 13.68 23.66
C MET A 10 -15.22 15.19 23.91
N PRO A 11 -16.15 16.03 23.39
CA PRO A 11 -16.26 17.45 23.80
C PRO A 11 -16.41 17.62 25.32
N LEU A 12 -17.24 16.82 25.97
CA LEU A 12 -17.42 16.86 27.41
C LEU A 12 -16.15 16.46 28.19
N ALA A 13 -15.47 15.40 27.72
CA ALA A 13 -14.19 14.99 28.30
C ALA A 13 -13.11 16.08 28.18
N ILE A 14 -13.02 16.77 27.05
CA ILE A 14 -12.10 17.90 26.86
C ILE A 14 -12.48 19.04 27.81
N LEU A 15 -13.76 19.37 27.91
CA LEU A 15 -14.23 20.43 28.81
C LEU A 15 -13.93 20.11 30.27
N THR A 16 -14.21 18.88 30.72
CA THR A 16 -13.93 18.46 32.11
C THR A 16 -12.43 18.47 32.41
N LEU A 17 -11.56 18.00 31.47
CA LEU A 17 -10.12 18.06 31.66
C LEU A 17 -9.58 19.48 31.66
N THR A 18 -10.13 20.38 30.84
CA THR A 18 -9.78 21.80 30.85
C THR A 18 -10.21 22.45 32.17
N ALA A 19 -11.42 22.19 32.63
CA ALA A 19 -11.92 22.69 33.93
C ALA A 19 -11.09 22.15 35.10
N ALA A 20 -10.69 20.87 35.07
CA ALA A 20 -9.79 20.29 36.07
C ALA A 20 -8.41 20.97 36.04
N GLY A 21 -7.84 21.25 34.86
CA GLY A 21 -6.60 22.02 34.74
C GLY A 21 -6.70 23.44 35.32
N LEU A 22 -7.80 24.14 35.06
CA LEU A 22 -8.08 25.44 35.67
C LEU A 22 -8.25 25.35 37.18
N GLY A 23 -8.93 24.31 37.69
CA GLY A 23 -9.04 24.04 39.10
C GLY A 23 -7.69 23.79 39.77
N LEU A 24 -6.78 23.08 39.11
CA LEU A 24 -5.41 22.88 39.58
C LEU A 24 -4.64 24.20 39.65
N VAL A 25 -4.77 25.10 38.63
CA VAL A 25 -4.17 26.43 38.68
C VAL A 25 -4.76 27.24 39.84
N ALA A 26 -6.07 27.20 40.08
CA ALA A 26 -6.71 27.93 41.12
C ALA A 26 -6.31 27.46 42.55
N GLY A 27 -6.04 26.17 42.72
CA GLY A 27 -5.64 25.54 43.98
C GLY A 27 -4.14 25.44 44.24
N SER A 28 -3.31 25.86 43.28
CA SER A 28 -1.83 25.79 43.36
C SER A 28 -1.20 27.18 43.48
N THR A 29 0.09 27.21 43.82
CA THR A 29 0.85 28.46 43.99
C THR A 29 2.28 28.28 43.49
N GLY A 30 2.94 29.42 43.16
CA GLY A 30 4.34 29.47 42.81
C GLY A 30 4.71 28.56 41.59
N TYR A 31 5.78 27.81 41.74
CA TYR A 31 6.36 26.98 40.71
C TYR A 31 5.37 25.98 40.04
N SER A 32 4.31 25.59 40.76
CA SER A 32 3.28 24.71 40.17
C SER A 32 2.54 25.37 39.00
N HIS A 33 2.37 26.70 38.99
CA HIS A 33 1.78 27.40 37.85
C HIS A 33 2.65 27.26 36.60
N PHE A 34 3.98 27.38 36.75
CA PHE A 34 4.95 27.19 35.66
C PHE A 34 4.86 25.76 35.10
N VAL A 35 4.87 24.74 35.98
CA VAL A 35 4.77 23.31 35.53
C VAL A 35 3.45 23.05 34.81
N ILE A 36 2.32 23.55 35.32
CA ILE A 36 1.01 23.39 34.66
C ILE A 36 1.00 24.08 33.30
N ALA A 37 1.57 25.30 33.20
CA ALA A 37 1.71 26.02 31.94
C ALA A 37 2.57 25.22 30.95
N LEU A 38 3.70 24.64 31.39
CA LEU A 38 4.58 23.84 30.55
C LEU A 38 3.91 22.56 30.03
N VAL A 39 3.11 21.86 30.84
CA VAL A 39 2.29 20.72 30.41
C VAL A 39 1.28 21.17 29.35
N ALA A 40 0.62 22.32 29.57
CA ALA A 40 -0.37 22.83 28.62
C ALA A 40 0.26 23.26 27.29
N LEU A 41 1.43 23.94 27.31
CA LEU A 41 2.16 24.35 26.12
C LEU A 41 2.74 23.13 25.36
N THR A 42 3.26 22.13 26.08
CA THR A 42 3.68 20.84 25.51
C THR A 42 2.51 20.10 24.88
N THR A 43 1.32 20.14 25.52
CA THR A 43 0.09 19.60 24.96
C THR A 43 -0.28 20.31 23.65
N LEU A 44 -0.22 21.63 23.61
CA LEU A 44 -0.54 22.46 22.43
C LEU A 44 0.43 22.15 21.27
N ALA A 45 1.73 22.11 21.53
CA ALA A 45 2.76 21.73 20.56
C ALA A 45 2.56 20.27 20.09
N GLY A 46 2.26 19.36 21.03
CA GLY A 46 1.92 17.97 20.78
C GLY A 46 0.68 17.80 19.92
N VAL A 47 -0.36 18.62 20.10
CA VAL A 47 -1.55 18.64 19.20
C VAL A 47 -1.12 19.06 17.79
N GLY A 48 -0.27 20.08 17.66
CA GLY A 48 0.30 20.48 16.38
C GLY A 48 1.01 19.31 15.68
N LEU A 49 1.94 18.67 16.38
CA LEU A 49 2.64 17.49 15.85
C LEU A 49 1.70 16.32 15.57
N ASN A 50 0.64 16.13 16.35
CA ASN A 50 -0.35 15.06 16.17
C ASN A 50 -1.20 15.26 14.89
N VAL A 51 -1.37 16.49 14.41
CA VAL A 51 -1.94 16.74 13.07
C VAL A 51 -1.04 16.15 11.99
N LEU A 52 0.27 16.34 12.11
CA LEU A 52 1.23 15.86 11.12
C LEU A 52 1.47 14.35 11.27
N LEU A 53 1.89 13.89 12.43
CA LEU A 53 2.20 12.48 12.68
C LEU A 53 0.93 11.61 12.72
N GLY A 54 -0.06 12.04 13.47
CA GLY A 54 -1.27 11.25 13.72
C GLY A 54 -2.20 11.15 12.52
N LEU A 55 -2.44 12.25 11.79
CA LEU A 55 -3.37 12.26 10.66
C LEU A 55 -2.69 11.97 9.31
N THR A 56 -1.44 12.40 9.09
CA THR A 56 -0.76 12.20 7.79
C THR A 56 0.39 11.20 7.82
N GLY A 57 0.77 10.69 9.00
CA GLY A 57 1.87 9.72 9.15
C GLY A 57 3.27 10.30 8.92
N LEU A 58 3.40 11.62 8.85
CA LEU A 58 4.67 12.29 8.61
C LEU A 58 5.39 12.55 9.93
N ILE A 59 6.56 11.94 10.11
CA ILE A 59 7.40 12.12 11.28
C ILE A 59 8.25 13.39 11.08
N SER A 60 8.19 14.31 12.04
CA SER A 60 8.99 15.54 12.02
C SER A 60 9.71 15.75 13.33
N PHE A 61 11.02 15.93 13.27
CA PHE A 61 11.88 16.29 14.39
C PHE A 61 12.30 17.78 14.37
N GLY A 62 11.60 18.61 13.59
CA GLY A 62 11.88 20.06 13.50
C GLY A 62 10.97 20.93 14.37
N HIS A 63 10.15 20.33 15.26
CA HIS A 63 9.12 21.08 15.99
C HIS A 63 9.69 22.06 17.02
N ALA A 64 10.88 21.79 17.61
CA ALA A 64 11.60 22.78 18.41
C ALA A 64 11.92 24.06 17.62
N GLY A 65 12.21 23.93 16.31
CA GLY A 65 12.42 25.10 15.42
C GLY A 65 11.16 25.93 15.27
N PHE A 66 9.99 25.34 15.03
CA PHE A 66 8.73 26.08 14.97
C PHE A 66 8.34 26.69 16.32
N TYR A 67 8.62 26.00 17.40
CA TYR A 67 8.45 26.49 18.76
C TYR A 67 9.33 27.71 19.04
N ALA A 68 10.61 27.65 18.63
CA ALA A 68 11.56 28.76 18.71
C ALA A 68 11.14 29.95 17.85
N ILE A 69 10.72 29.72 16.57
CA ILE A 69 10.24 30.80 15.70
C ILE A 69 9.05 31.51 16.36
N GLY A 70 8.11 30.77 16.93
CA GLY A 70 6.97 31.35 17.66
C GLY A 70 7.39 32.18 18.85
N ALA A 71 8.31 31.67 19.67
CA ALA A 71 8.84 32.34 20.85
C ALA A 71 9.57 33.66 20.48
N TYR A 72 10.52 33.57 19.56
CA TYR A 72 11.27 34.76 19.12
C TYR A 72 10.39 35.79 18.42
N ALA A 73 9.46 35.35 17.55
CA ALA A 73 8.51 36.27 16.90
C ALA A 73 7.68 37.04 17.93
N SER A 74 7.16 36.33 18.96
CA SER A 74 6.41 36.99 20.05
C SER A 74 7.28 37.96 20.85
N ALA A 75 8.51 37.54 21.23
CA ALA A 75 9.43 38.38 22.00
C ALA A 75 9.85 39.64 21.24
N VAL A 76 10.21 39.50 19.97
CA VAL A 76 10.65 40.63 19.12
C VAL A 76 9.48 41.61 18.87
N LEU A 77 8.28 41.10 18.54
CA LEU A 77 7.12 41.95 18.31
C LEU A 77 6.71 42.72 19.58
N THR A 78 6.70 42.04 20.72
CA THR A 78 6.36 42.71 21.99
C THR A 78 7.47 43.68 22.44
N GLY A 79 8.73 43.36 22.20
CA GLY A 79 9.86 44.27 22.42
C GLY A 79 9.82 45.52 21.52
N ALA A 80 9.22 45.40 20.32
CA ALA A 80 8.95 46.52 19.42
C ALA A 80 7.66 47.29 19.78
N GLY A 81 7.00 47.01 20.90
CA GLY A 81 5.80 47.72 21.35
C GLY A 81 4.47 47.17 20.76
N VAL A 82 4.50 46.06 20.01
CA VAL A 82 3.26 45.41 19.54
C VAL A 82 2.60 44.69 20.72
N SER A 83 1.28 44.84 20.86
CA SER A 83 0.50 44.13 21.87
C SER A 83 0.71 42.64 21.78
N PHE A 84 0.94 41.95 22.91
CA PHE A 84 1.06 40.51 23.00
C PHE A 84 -0.10 39.77 22.30
N TRP A 85 -1.32 40.31 22.40
CA TRP A 85 -2.53 39.71 21.80
C TRP A 85 -2.51 39.73 20.27
N LEU A 86 -1.73 40.65 19.66
CA LEU A 86 -1.47 40.69 18.22
C LEU A 86 -0.23 39.89 17.85
N ALA A 87 0.79 39.90 18.70
CA ALA A 87 2.02 39.13 18.52
C ALA A 87 1.75 37.61 18.51
N LEU A 88 0.80 37.12 19.31
CA LEU A 88 0.42 35.73 19.43
C LEU A 88 -0.07 35.11 18.09
N PRO A 89 -1.11 35.65 17.40
CA PRO A 89 -1.54 35.13 16.10
C PRO A 89 -0.48 35.40 14.99
N ALA A 90 0.28 36.49 15.08
CA ALA A 90 1.36 36.78 14.14
C ALA A 90 2.48 35.74 14.21
N ALA A 91 2.90 35.34 15.41
CA ALA A 91 3.87 34.28 15.63
C ALA A 91 3.37 32.91 15.11
N ALA A 92 2.09 32.59 15.33
CA ALA A 92 1.47 31.40 14.79
C ALA A 92 1.43 31.42 13.25
N ALA A 93 1.08 32.55 12.64
CA ALA A 93 1.04 32.73 11.20
C ALA A 93 2.43 32.62 10.56
N LEU A 94 3.47 33.23 11.18
CA LEU A 94 4.85 33.15 10.72
C LEU A 94 5.34 31.70 10.77
N SER A 95 5.15 31.00 11.88
CA SER A 95 5.52 29.60 12.03
C SER A 95 4.79 28.71 11.00
N GLY A 96 3.50 28.96 10.76
CA GLY A 96 2.71 28.28 9.74
C GLY A 96 3.23 28.52 8.32
N LEU A 97 3.63 29.76 7.99
CA LEU A 97 4.24 30.09 6.71
C LEU A 97 5.57 29.37 6.49
N VAL A 98 6.44 29.35 7.50
CA VAL A 98 7.69 28.59 7.47
C VAL A 98 7.39 27.09 7.31
N GLY A 99 6.32 26.59 7.94
CA GLY A 99 5.86 25.21 7.76
C GLY A 99 5.47 24.90 6.32
N ILE A 100 4.83 25.83 5.60
CA ILE A 100 4.53 25.69 4.16
C ILE A 100 5.83 25.62 3.34
N VAL A 101 6.77 26.51 3.63
CA VAL A 101 8.08 26.53 2.92
C VAL A 101 8.83 25.23 3.14
N LEU A 102 8.87 24.71 4.37
CA LEU A 102 9.52 23.45 4.70
C LEU A 102 8.83 22.25 4.04
N ALA A 103 7.51 22.30 3.85
CA ALA A 103 6.77 21.22 3.19
C ALA A 103 7.25 20.98 1.75
N VAL A 104 7.76 21.98 1.03
CA VAL A 104 8.21 21.84 -0.37
C VAL A 104 9.36 20.83 -0.52
N PRO A 105 10.52 20.97 0.16
CA PRO A 105 11.56 19.96 0.12
C PRO A 105 11.14 18.64 0.81
N ALA A 106 10.35 18.71 1.88
CA ALA A 106 9.88 17.55 2.64
C ALA A 106 9.03 16.60 1.79
N MET A 107 8.25 17.10 0.81
CA MET A 107 7.43 16.26 -0.07
C MET A 107 8.24 15.54 -1.16
N ARG A 108 9.48 15.94 -1.43
CA ARG A 108 10.36 15.29 -2.42
C ARG A 108 11.04 14.03 -1.89
N VAL A 109 11.04 13.85 -0.57
CA VAL A 109 11.70 12.73 0.10
C VAL A 109 10.67 11.82 0.79
N LYS A 110 11.01 10.54 0.96
CA LYS A 110 10.13 9.53 1.58
C LYS A 110 10.82 8.85 2.76
N GLY A 111 10.01 8.34 3.68
CA GLY A 111 10.49 7.54 4.80
C GLY A 111 11.48 8.28 5.71
N PRO A 112 12.61 7.67 6.11
CA PRO A 112 13.57 8.24 7.05
C PRO A 112 14.20 9.55 6.61
N TYR A 113 14.30 9.81 5.31
CA TYR A 113 14.89 11.06 4.77
C TYR A 113 14.06 12.29 5.14
N LEU A 114 12.75 12.16 5.35
CA LEU A 114 11.92 13.26 5.84
C LEU A 114 12.34 13.69 7.24
N ALA A 115 12.66 12.74 8.11
CA ALA A 115 13.17 13.03 9.45
C ALA A 115 14.48 13.84 9.37
N MET A 116 15.41 13.45 8.48
CA MET A 116 16.67 14.19 8.27
C MET A 116 16.44 15.64 7.81
N VAL A 117 15.52 15.88 6.87
CA VAL A 117 15.17 17.25 6.42
C VAL A 117 14.63 18.08 7.57
N THR A 118 13.79 17.51 8.42
CA THR A 118 13.20 18.25 9.56
C THR A 118 14.18 18.44 10.69
N ILE A 119 15.15 17.55 10.91
CA ILE A 119 16.29 17.75 11.83
C ILE A 119 17.17 18.90 11.33
N ALA A 120 17.56 18.86 10.06
CA ALA A 120 18.37 19.94 9.46
C ALA A 120 17.68 21.30 9.58
N PHE A 121 16.35 21.34 9.39
CA PHE A 121 15.57 22.57 9.63
C PHE A 121 15.69 23.07 11.08
N GLY A 122 15.63 22.19 12.08
CA GLY A 122 15.83 22.56 13.48
C GLY A 122 17.18 23.26 13.71
N PHE A 123 18.27 22.67 13.17
CA PHE A 123 19.61 23.28 13.26
C PHE A 123 19.72 24.59 12.47
N ILE A 124 19.09 24.69 11.29
CA ILE A 124 19.06 25.94 10.52
C ILE A 124 18.40 27.05 11.35
N VAL A 125 17.27 26.77 12.00
CA VAL A 125 16.59 27.76 12.84
C VAL A 125 17.45 28.17 14.03
N GLU A 126 18.05 27.21 14.75
CA GLU A 126 18.97 27.49 15.88
C GLU A 126 20.13 28.40 15.46
N HIS A 127 20.81 28.07 14.36
CA HIS A 127 21.91 28.89 13.85
C HIS A 127 21.42 30.25 13.33
N ALA A 128 20.27 30.31 12.67
CA ALA A 128 19.69 31.60 12.25
C ALA A 128 19.37 32.52 13.45
N LEU A 129 18.97 31.95 14.57
CA LEU A 129 18.72 32.70 15.80
C LEU A 129 20.05 33.19 16.43
N ILE A 130 21.13 32.40 16.35
CA ILE A 130 22.47 32.78 16.82
C ILE A 130 23.02 33.91 15.96
N GLU A 131 22.95 33.79 14.64
CA GLU A 131 23.50 34.79 13.69
C GLU A 131 22.61 36.02 13.57
N GLY A 132 21.33 35.95 13.98
CA GLY A 132 20.37 37.04 13.93
C GLY A 132 20.70 38.25 14.81
N GLY A 133 21.73 38.18 15.62
CA GLY A 133 22.43 39.25 16.35
C GLY A 133 21.54 40.33 16.97
N ALA A 134 21.36 41.43 16.23
CA ALA A 134 20.58 42.60 16.73
C ALA A 134 19.09 42.33 16.91
N LEU A 135 18.54 41.37 16.16
CA LEU A 135 17.11 41.08 16.22
C LEU A 135 16.77 40.02 17.29
N THR A 136 17.69 39.05 17.48
CA THR A 136 17.45 37.86 18.32
C THR A 136 18.27 37.85 19.60
N GLY A 137 19.14 38.82 19.79
CA GLY A 137 20.14 38.87 20.88
C GLY A 137 21.29 37.89 20.69
N GLY A 138 21.34 37.15 19.56
CA GLY A 138 22.38 36.18 19.24
C GLY A 138 22.45 35.05 20.28
N GLN A 139 23.68 34.67 20.65
CA GLN A 139 23.90 33.65 21.70
C GLN A 139 23.40 34.10 23.09
N ASN A 140 23.44 35.42 23.37
CA ASN A 140 23.04 35.99 24.65
C ASN A 140 21.54 35.98 24.89
N GLY A 141 20.72 35.79 23.83
CA GLY A 141 19.28 35.72 23.91
C GLY A 141 18.60 37.08 24.18
N LEU A 142 17.30 37.02 24.45
CA LEU A 142 16.48 38.20 24.70
C LEU A 142 15.90 38.15 26.11
N VAL A 143 16.02 39.27 26.82
CA VAL A 143 15.28 39.51 28.07
C VAL A 143 13.92 40.09 27.73
N VAL A 144 12.87 39.49 28.21
CA VAL A 144 11.47 39.92 27.98
C VAL A 144 11.08 40.86 29.11
N THR A 145 11.08 42.13 28.82
CA THR A 145 10.66 43.19 29.79
C THR A 145 9.17 43.47 29.61
N GLY A 146 8.40 43.13 30.61
CA GLY A 146 6.94 43.38 30.66
C GLY A 146 6.11 42.18 30.23
N GLY A 147 5.25 41.71 31.08
CA GLY A 147 4.24 40.65 30.80
C GLY A 147 3.08 41.20 29.95
N PRO A 148 2.28 40.31 29.33
CA PRO A 148 1.04 40.74 28.68
C PRO A 148 0.10 41.41 29.69
N THR A 149 -0.65 42.39 29.18
CA THR A 149 -1.70 43.08 29.96
C THR A 149 -3.04 42.92 29.27
N LEU A 150 -4.10 42.77 30.04
CA LEU A 150 -5.46 42.77 29.55
C LEU A 150 -6.31 43.74 30.42
N PHE A 151 -6.93 44.74 29.78
CA PHE A 151 -7.65 45.82 30.49
C PHE A 151 -6.82 46.51 31.58
N GLY A 152 -5.50 46.64 31.39
CA GLY A 152 -4.60 47.27 32.34
C GLY A 152 -4.11 46.37 33.49
N LEU A 153 -4.60 45.12 33.56
CA LEU A 153 -4.16 44.12 34.56
C LEU A 153 -2.99 43.32 33.96
N PRO A 154 -1.85 43.22 34.66
CA PRO A 154 -0.70 42.44 34.21
C PRO A 154 -1.02 40.94 34.37
N PHE A 155 -0.55 40.16 33.38
CA PHE A 155 -0.57 38.71 33.49
C PHE A 155 0.71 38.22 34.19
N ALA A 156 0.53 37.65 35.37
CA ALA A 156 1.56 36.93 36.06
C ALA A 156 1.58 35.43 35.65
N GLU A 157 2.40 34.62 36.27
CA GLU A 157 2.51 33.17 36.00
C GLU A 157 1.16 32.44 36.07
N ARG A 158 0.27 32.83 37.01
CA ARG A 158 -1.07 32.24 37.17
C ARG A 158 -1.94 32.50 35.95
N GLU A 159 -2.02 33.74 35.49
CA GLU A 159 -2.83 34.15 34.33
C GLU A 159 -2.30 33.52 33.03
N LEU A 160 -0.95 33.42 32.92
CA LEU A 160 -0.32 32.72 31.80
C LEU A 160 -0.61 31.21 31.82
N ALA A 161 -0.65 30.58 33.01
CA ALA A 161 -1.03 29.18 33.16
C ALA A 161 -2.51 28.95 32.76
N ILE A 162 -3.40 29.85 33.18
CA ILE A 162 -4.83 29.84 32.76
C ILE A 162 -4.92 29.96 31.24
N LEU A 163 -4.21 30.91 30.64
CA LEU A 163 -4.18 31.08 29.16
C LEU A 163 -3.68 29.82 28.46
N ALA A 164 -2.56 29.24 28.91
CA ALA A 164 -2.00 28.01 28.32
C ALA A 164 -2.99 26.83 28.40
N VAL A 165 -3.65 26.62 29.56
CA VAL A 165 -4.66 25.56 29.72
C VAL A 165 -5.86 25.77 28.81
N LEU A 166 -6.36 27.00 28.68
CA LEU A 166 -7.45 27.30 27.77
C LEU A 166 -7.06 27.08 26.30
N MET A 167 -5.85 27.46 25.90
CA MET A 167 -5.32 27.25 24.55
C MET A 167 -5.14 25.76 24.26
N ALA A 168 -4.62 24.98 25.20
CA ALA A 168 -4.50 23.53 25.06
C ALA A 168 -5.87 22.85 24.93
N GLY A 169 -6.86 23.25 25.74
CA GLY A 169 -8.24 22.76 25.63
C GLY A 169 -8.87 23.10 24.28
N ALA A 170 -8.70 24.35 23.82
CA ALA A 170 -9.17 24.80 22.51
C ALA A 170 -8.50 24.02 21.34
N ALA A 171 -7.20 23.75 21.46
CA ALA A 171 -6.46 22.96 20.46
C ALA A 171 -6.91 21.50 20.44
N LEU A 172 -7.14 20.86 21.57
CA LEU A 172 -7.68 19.51 21.66
C LEU A 172 -9.08 19.43 21.02
N TYR A 173 -9.93 20.41 21.28
CA TYR A 173 -11.25 20.52 20.66
C TYR A 173 -11.13 20.76 19.14
N GLY A 174 -10.24 21.65 18.73
CA GLY A 174 -9.93 21.90 17.31
C GLY A 174 -9.46 20.64 16.59
N PHE A 175 -8.55 19.88 17.20
CA PHE A 175 -8.09 18.59 16.67
C PHE A 175 -9.22 17.57 16.57
N HIS A 176 -10.08 17.47 17.59
CA HIS A 176 -11.26 16.61 17.55
C HIS A 176 -12.18 16.94 16.37
N ARG A 177 -12.44 18.23 16.13
CA ARG A 177 -13.24 18.71 15.01
C ARG A 177 -12.55 18.45 13.66
N LEU A 178 -11.25 18.70 13.59
CA LEU A 178 -10.42 18.44 12.40
C LEU A 178 -10.41 16.95 12.05
N ALA A 179 -10.12 16.07 13.00
CA ALA A 179 -10.04 14.63 12.78
C ALA A 179 -11.37 14.03 12.25
N ARG A 180 -12.51 14.59 12.63
CA ARG A 180 -13.84 14.20 12.14
C ARG A 180 -14.28 14.94 10.88
N SER A 181 -13.58 15.99 10.49
CA SER A 181 -13.87 16.75 9.28
C SER A 181 -13.49 15.98 8.02
N ARG A 182 -13.96 16.45 6.87
CA ARG A 182 -13.55 15.91 5.57
C ARG A 182 -12.03 16.07 5.35
N LEU A 183 -11.46 17.20 5.77
CA LEU A 183 -10.02 17.43 5.69
C LEU A 183 -9.23 16.40 6.53
N GLY A 184 -9.64 16.11 7.75
CA GLY A 184 -8.98 15.11 8.59
C GLY A 184 -9.12 13.69 8.03
N ARG A 185 -10.27 13.35 7.41
CA ARG A 185 -10.43 12.10 6.68
C ARG A 185 -9.53 12.04 5.44
N ALA A 186 -9.41 13.13 4.69
CA ALA A 186 -8.50 13.22 3.54
C ALA A 186 -7.02 13.10 3.98
N MET A 187 -6.63 13.68 5.11
CA MET A 187 -5.31 13.50 5.69
C MET A 187 -5.01 12.03 5.99
N ARG A 188 -5.94 11.32 6.65
CA ARG A 188 -5.82 9.88 6.92
C ARG A 188 -5.82 9.04 5.64
N ALA A 189 -6.64 9.40 4.65
CA ALA A 189 -6.65 8.73 3.36
C ALA A 189 -5.30 8.84 2.65
N VAL A 190 -4.67 10.02 2.66
CA VAL A 190 -3.32 10.24 2.10
C VAL A 190 -2.26 9.48 2.89
N ARG A 191 -2.42 9.33 4.21
CA ARG A 191 -1.53 8.51 5.03
C ARG A 191 -1.61 7.04 4.67
N ASP A 192 -2.83 6.50 4.56
CA ASP A 192 -3.07 5.08 4.39
C ASP A 192 -2.78 4.63 2.94
N ALA A 193 -3.16 5.44 1.93
CA ALA A 193 -2.97 5.14 0.51
C ALA A 193 -2.99 6.42 -0.34
N ASP A 194 -1.84 7.07 -0.54
CA ASP A 194 -1.70 8.33 -1.28
C ASP A 194 -2.16 8.21 -2.75
N VAL A 195 -1.84 7.09 -3.40
CA VAL A 195 -2.28 6.77 -4.77
C VAL A 195 -3.81 6.70 -4.86
N ALA A 196 -4.46 5.99 -3.93
CA ALA A 196 -5.92 5.91 -3.90
C ALA A 196 -6.58 7.25 -3.57
N ALA A 197 -5.97 8.06 -2.69
CA ALA A 197 -6.44 9.42 -2.40
C ALA A 197 -6.38 10.31 -3.64
N ALA A 198 -5.30 10.20 -4.46
CA ALA A 198 -5.19 10.90 -5.74
C ALA A 198 -6.30 10.48 -6.72
N SER A 199 -6.64 9.18 -6.79
CA SER A 199 -7.76 8.68 -7.60
C SER A 199 -9.15 9.13 -7.12
N LEU A 200 -9.25 9.68 -5.90
CA LEU A 200 -10.45 10.37 -5.41
C LEU A 200 -10.39 11.89 -5.63
N GLY A 201 -9.42 12.36 -6.42
CA GLY A 201 -9.27 13.78 -6.76
C GLY A 201 -8.58 14.63 -5.70
N PHE A 202 -8.09 14.05 -4.60
CA PHE A 202 -7.29 14.79 -3.62
C PHE A 202 -5.85 14.93 -4.12
N ASP A 203 -5.26 16.10 -3.89
CA ASP A 203 -3.85 16.35 -4.14
C ASP A 203 -3.06 16.00 -2.88
N PRO A 204 -2.26 14.92 -2.85
CA PRO A 204 -1.52 14.53 -1.66
C PRO A 204 -0.53 15.60 -1.19
N VAL A 205 0.06 16.35 -2.12
CA VAL A 205 1.02 17.42 -1.78
C VAL A 205 0.30 18.53 -1.03
N ARG A 206 -0.84 19.00 -1.56
CA ARG A 206 -1.63 20.06 -0.89
C ARG A 206 -2.13 19.64 0.48
N VAL A 207 -2.59 18.39 0.63
CA VAL A 207 -3.07 17.87 1.92
C VAL A 207 -1.95 17.83 2.95
N LYS A 208 -0.77 17.33 2.56
CA LYS A 208 0.41 17.26 3.43
C LYS A 208 0.95 18.66 3.78
N THR A 209 1.03 19.57 2.80
CA THR A 209 1.46 20.97 3.04
C THR A 209 0.53 21.68 4.03
N LEU A 210 -0.78 21.49 3.91
CA LEU A 210 -1.74 22.05 4.86
C LEU A 210 -1.57 21.46 6.26
N ALA A 211 -1.26 20.16 6.37
CA ALA A 211 -0.96 19.54 7.66
C ALA A 211 0.32 20.14 8.29
N PHE A 212 1.36 20.39 7.49
CA PHE A 212 2.58 21.07 7.96
C PHE A 212 2.28 22.48 8.45
N ALA A 213 1.49 23.26 7.70
CA ALA A 213 1.12 24.63 8.07
C ALA A 213 0.38 24.67 9.41
N VAL A 214 -0.64 23.83 9.58
CA VAL A 214 -1.42 23.75 10.82
C VAL A 214 -0.56 23.27 11.99
N SER A 215 0.27 22.26 11.76
CA SER A 215 1.20 21.72 12.75
C SER A 215 2.20 22.78 13.24
N ALA A 216 2.84 23.48 12.31
CA ALA A 216 3.79 24.55 12.61
C ALA A 216 3.13 25.74 13.31
N ALA A 217 1.94 26.15 12.86
CA ALA A 217 1.19 27.24 13.47
C ALA A 217 0.82 26.97 14.93
N LEU A 218 0.31 25.77 15.24
CA LEU A 218 -0.01 25.37 16.62
C LEU A 218 1.24 25.28 17.50
N THR A 219 2.32 24.76 16.96
CA THR A 219 3.61 24.66 17.69
C THR A 219 4.20 26.07 17.93
N GLY A 220 4.16 26.95 16.91
CA GLY A 220 4.61 28.35 17.07
C GLY A 220 3.72 29.13 18.04
N LEU A 221 2.42 28.86 18.04
CA LEU A 221 1.49 29.45 19.00
C LEU A 221 1.83 29.04 20.45
N ALA A 222 2.24 27.78 20.67
CA ALA A 222 2.72 27.33 21.97
C ALA A 222 4.03 28.04 22.37
N GLY A 223 4.94 28.18 21.41
CA GLY A 223 6.20 28.90 21.59
C GLY A 223 5.99 30.35 21.95
N ALA A 224 5.00 31.03 21.36
CA ALA A 224 4.76 32.46 21.58
C ALA A 224 4.34 32.83 23.02
N VAL A 225 3.85 31.87 23.81
CA VAL A 225 3.50 32.07 25.24
C VAL A 225 4.72 31.87 26.15
N LEU A 226 5.77 31.22 25.69
CA LEU A 226 6.95 30.91 26.51
C LEU A 226 7.74 32.14 26.98
N PRO A 227 7.99 33.18 26.13
CA PRO A 227 8.77 34.35 26.53
C PRO A 227 8.26 35.05 27.78
N PRO A 228 6.97 35.44 27.87
CA PRO A 228 6.47 36.06 29.10
C PRO A 228 6.42 35.11 30.31
N LEU A 229 6.43 33.80 30.10
CA LEU A 229 6.48 32.81 31.19
C LEU A 229 7.90 32.64 31.75
N MET A 230 8.92 32.66 30.89
CA MET A 230 10.33 32.45 31.27
C MET A 230 11.09 33.77 31.53
N LEU A 231 10.58 34.93 31.07
CA LEU A 231 11.17 36.26 31.08
C LEU A 231 12.52 36.37 30.37
N PHE A 232 13.06 35.26 29.90
CA PHE A 232 14.30 35.17 29.16
C PHE A 232 14.23 34.01 28.15
N ILE A 233 14.70 34.23 26.92
CA ILE A 233 14.84 33.17 25.91
C ILE A 233 16.21 33.27 25.24
N ALA A 234 16.85 32.13 25.04
CA ALA A 234 18.08 32.01 24.27
C ALA A 234 17.93 30.87 23.22
N PRO A 235 18.78 30.84 22.18
CA PRO A 235 18.76 29.73 21.23
C PRO A 235 18.91 28.36 21.91
N SER A 236 19.73 28.27 22.96
CA SER A 236 19.92 27.08 23.78
C SER A 236 18.67 26.62 24.55
N SER A 237 17.66 27.47 24.69
CA SER A 237 16.34 27.10 25.28
C SER A 237 15.54 26.16 24.37
N PHE A 238 15.93 26.01 23.10
CA PHE A 238 15.21 25.22 22.07
C PHE A 238 16.10 24.13 21.47
N PRO A 239 16.71 23.25 22.28
CA PRO A 239 17.64 22.25 21.78
C PRO A 239 16.90 21.20 20.95
N PHE A 240 17.62 20.47 20.12
CA PHE A 240 17.08 19.36 19.33
C PHE A 240 16.35 18.31 20.20
N SER A 241 16.83 18.05 21.42
CA SER A 241 16.17 17.15 22.37
C SER A 241 14.71 17.53 22.67
N GLN A 242 14.35 18.81 22.59
CA GLN A 242 12.97 19.27 22.74
C GLN A 242 12.07 18.74 21.62
N SER A 243 12.56 18.65 20.39
CA SER A 243 11.83 18.00 19.29
C SER A 243 11.57 16.53 19.58
N ILE A 244 12.54 15.81 20.13
CA ILE A 244 12.37 14.41 20.54
C ILE A 244 11.30 14.28 21.62
N LEU A 245 11.30 15.17 22.61
CA LEU A 245 10.28 15.17 23.66
C LEU A 245 8.88 15.42 23.12
N PHE A 246 8.70 16.31 22.13
CA PHE A 246 7.40 16.50 21.48
C PHE A 246 6.92 15.25 20.72
N VAL A 247 7.84 14.60 19.95
CA VAL A 247 7.50 13.33 19.28
C VAL A 247 7.12 12.27 20.29
N LEU A 248 7.92 12.17 21.37
CA LEU A 248 7.69 11.21 22.44
C LEU A 248 6.34 11.42 23.13
N ALA A 249 5.98 12.69 23.43
CA ALA A 249 4.67 13.02 24.01
C ALA A 249 3.53 12.52 23.12
N VAL A 250 3.62 12.70 21.78
CA VAL A 250 2.58 12.24 20.87
C VAL A 250 2.54 10.71 20.77
N VAL A 251 3.70 10.05 20.69
CA VAL A 251 3.78 8.59 20.53
C VAL A 251 3.35 7.86 21.82
N VAL A 252 3.90 8.26 22.97
CA VAL A 252 3.54 7.69 24.29
C VAL A 252 2.07 7.92 24.61
N GLY A 253 1.57 9.12 24.33
CA GLY A 253 0.17 9.45 24.55
C GLY A 253 -0.78 8.69 23.62
N GLY A 254 -0.35 8.42 22.40
CA GLY A 254 -1.09 7.73 21.34
C GLY A 254 -1.32 8.61 20.12
N ALA A 255 -0.50 8.44 19.09
CA ALA A 255 -0.59 9.19 17.83
C ALA A 255 -1.96 9.01 17.16
N GLY A 256 -2.53 10.11 16.67
CA GLY A 256 -3.85 10.12 16.03
C GLY A 256 -5.04 10.15 17.00
N THR A 257 -4.82 10.01 18.32
CA THR A 257 -5.88 10.13 19.32
C THR A 257 -6.03 11.59 19.80
N VAL A 258 -7.24 11.95 20.23
CA VAL A 258 -7.54 13.35 20.64
C VAL A 258 -6.82 13.72 21.94
N LEU A 259 -6.87 12.84 22.93
CA LEU A 259 -6.30 13.09 24.24
C LEU A 259 -4.83 12.64 24.38
N GLY A 260 -4.29 11.97 23.34
CA GLY A 260 -2.91 11.50 23.34
C GLY A 260 -1.89 12.57 23.71
N PRO A 261 -1.87 13.72 23.01
CA PRO A 261 -0.93 14.80 23.33
C PRO A 261 -0.96 15.28 24.78
N LEU A 262 -2.12 15.30 25.43
CA LEU A 262 -2.26 15.68 26.83
C LEU A 262 -1.62 14.64 27.75
N PHE A 263 -1.99 13.36 27.61
CA PHE A 263 -1.42 12.30 28.46
C PHE A 263 0.07 12.09 28.20
N GLY A 264 0.51 12.27 26.96
CA GLY A 264 1.93 12.26 26.65
C GLY A 264 2.68 13.45 27.25
N ALA A 265 2.13 14.66 27.20
CA ALA A 265 2.71 15.84 27.85
C ALA A 265 2.80 15.66 29.37
N LEU A 266 1.79 15.08 30.00
CA LEU A 266 1.86 14.73 31.41
C LEU A 266 3.05 13.81 31.72
N VAL A 267 3.26 12.77 30.91
CA VAL A 267 4.40 11.86 31.09
C VAL A 267 5.72 12.59 30.85
N THR A 268 5.86 13.31 29.74
CA THR A 268 7.15 13.92 29.33
C THR A 268 7.56 15.11 30.19
N VAL A 269 6.61 15.80 30.83
CA VAL A 269 6.91 16.95 31.70
C VAL A 269 6.95 16.53 33.18
N LEU A 270 5.94 15.78 33.66
CA LEU A 270 5.88 15.46 35.10
C LEU A 270 6.85 14.34 35.51
N LEU A 271 7.13 13.35 34.65
CA LEU A 271 8.03 12.26 35.02
C LEU A 271 9.45 12.76 35.33
N PRO A 272 10.09 13.59 34.48
CA PRO A 272 11.38 14.20 34.83
C PRO A 272 11.34 15.07 36.10
N GLU A 273 10.20 15.75 36.34
CA GLU A 273 10.00 16.60 37.52
C GLU A 273 9.92 15.77 38.81
N THR A 274 9.18 14.66 38.78
CA THR A 274 9.10 13.76 39.96
C THR A 274 10.42 13.05 40.24
N LEU A 275 11.28 12.88 39.22
CA LEU A 275 12.61 12.30 39.34
C LEU A 275 13.71 13.35 39.67
N SER A 276 13.35 14.60 39.96
CA SER A 276 14.31 15.66 40.30
C SER A 276 15.19 15.34 41.52
N GLY A 277 14.66 14.53 42.46
CA GLY A 277 15.45 14.02 43.61
C GLY A 277 16.54 12.99 43.24
N LEU A 278 16.51 12.46 42.03
CA LEU A 278 17.52 11.55 41.47
C LEU A 278 18.26 12.21 40.31
N ALA A 279 18.74 13.42 40.49
CA ALA A 279 19.26 14.32 39.45
C ALA A 279 20.27 13.66 38.48
N GLU A 280 21.19 12.82 39.00
CA GLU A 280 22.20 12.11 38.17
C GLU A 280 21.62 11.03 37.27
N TYR A 281 20.55 10.37 37.68
CA TYR A 281 19.94 9.23 36.96
C TYR A 281 18.63 9.59 36.24
N ARG A 282 18.19 10.86 36.33
CA ARG A 282 16.90 11.31 35.78
C ARG A 282 16.69 10.94 34.33
N LEU A 283 17.69 11.19 33.50
CA LEU A 283 17.61 10.88 32.06
C LEU A 283 17.60 9.38 31.78
N LEU A 284 18.34 8.59 32.57
CA LEU A 284 18.37 7.13 32.46
C LEU A 284 17.00 6.54 32.80
N PHE A 285 16.41 6.93 33.94
CA PHE A 285 15.08 6.45 34.33
C PHE A 285 13.99 6.93 33.38
N PHE A 286 14.08 8.16 32.88
CA PHE A 286 13.16 8.68 31.87
C PHE A 286 13.25 7.87 30.57
N GLY A 287 14.45 7.58 30.07
CA GLY A 287 14.66 6.75 28.89
C GLY A 287 14.13 5.33 29.09
N LEU A 288 14.46 4.71 30.23
CA LEU A 288 13.98 3.36 30.57
C LEU A 288 12.45 3.30 30.68
N ALA A 289 11.84 4.24 31.41
CA ALA A 289 10.38 4.32 31.56
C ALA A 289 9.70 4.48 30.19
N THR A 290 10.28 5.29 29.30
CA THR A 290 9.78 5.48 27.94
C THR A 290 9.85 4.18 27.13
N LEU A 291 10.97 3.46 27.18
CA LEU A 291 11.11 2.16 26.50
C LEU A 291 10.09 1.16 27.03
N VAL A 292 9.90 1.10 28.35
CA VAL A 292 8.90 0.22 28.97
C VAL A 292 7.49 0.57 28.51
N VAL A 293 7.13 1.86 28.49
CA VAL A 293 5.80 2.30 28.02
C VAL A 293 5.61 1.93 26.55
N LEU A 294 6.59 2.16 25.68
CA LEU A 294 6.49 1.81 24.25
C LEU A 294 6.39 0.30 24.04
N TRP A 295 7.05 -0.49 24.85
CA TRP A 295 7.00 -1.96 24.77
C TRP A 295 5.66 -2.51 25.28
N LEU A 296 5.14 -2.02 26.40
CA LEU A 296 3.88 -2.49 26.99
C LEU A 296 2.66 -1.96 26.25
N VAL A 297 2.76 -0.76 25.67
CA VAL A 297 1.62 0.00 25.13
C VAL A 297 1.93 0.53 23.72
N PRO A 298 2.16 -0.34 22.73
CA PRO A 298 2.63 0.07 21.39
C PRO A 298 1.65 0.97 20.63
N ALA A 299 0.36 1.01 21.03
CA ALA A 299 -0.65 1.94 20.51
C ALA A 299 -0.72 3.28 21.25
N GLY A 300 0.18 3.50 22.22
CA GLY A 300 0.15 4.62 23.15
C GLY A 300 -0.93 4.44 24.24
N LEU A 301 -0.82 5.23 25.31
CA LEU A 301 -1.69 5.15 26.48
C LEU A 301 -3.18 5.22 26.11
N VAL A 302 -3.58 6.26 25.40
CA VAL A 302 -4.99 6.46 24.99
C VAL A 302 -5.43 5.45 23.94
N GLY A 303 -4.54 5.08 23.01
CA GLY A 303 -4.83 4.10 21.96
C GLY A 303 -5.14 2.72 22.52
N SER A 304 -4.40 2.27 23.53
CA SER A 304 -4.59 0.96 24.17
C SER A 304 -5.87 0.93 24.99
N VAL A 305 -6.14 1.99 25.76
CA VAL A 305 -7.42 2.10 26.51
C VAL A 305 -8.62 2.11 25.55
N SER A 306 -8.51 2.78 24.41
CA SER A 306 -9.60 2.84 23.43
C SER A 306 -9.93 1.48 22.79
N ARG A 307 -8.98 0.55 22.72
CA ARG A 307 -9.20 -0.83 22.25
C ARG A 307 -10.02 -1.68 23.23
N LEU A 308 -9.98 -1.36 24.53
CA LEU A 308 -10.76 -2.05 25.55
C LEU A 308 -12.23 -1.62 25.56
N ILE A 309 -12.56 -0.52 24.91
CA ILE A 309 -13.95 -0.02 24.83
C ILE A 309 -14.63 -0.69 23.63
N PRO A 310 -15.67 -1.53 23.81
CA PRO A 310 -16.35 -2.18 22.72
C PRO A 310 -16.95 -1.14 21.76
N ARG A 311 -16.60 -1.27 20.49
CA ARG A 311 -17.15 -0.42 19.44
C ARG A 311 -18.60 -0.83 19.16
N ARG A 312 -19.47 0.14 19.02
CA ARG A 312 -20.87 -0.08 18.64
C ARG A 312 -20.91 -0.45 17.16
N THR A 313 -21.33 -1.69 16.83
CA THR A 313 -21.41 -2.23 15.46
C THR A 313 -22.84 -2.26 14.91
N ASP A 314 -23.70 -1.34 15.35
CA ASP A 314 -25.16 -1.49 15.23
C ASP A 314 -25.76 -1.10 13.86
N ALA A 315 -25.03 -0.51 12.95
CA ALA A 315 -25.57 -0.16 11.63
C ALA A 315 -25.01 -1.09 10.55
N LYS A 316 -25.85 -2.04 10.09
CA LYS A 316 -25.57 -2.87 8.93
C LYS A 316 -26.02 -2.16 7.66
N ALA A 317 -25.41 -2.50 6.54
CA ALA A 317 -25.94 -2.12 5.23
C ALA A 317 -27.18 -2.97 4.97
N THR A 318 -28.36 -2.44 5.30
CA THR A 318 -29.65 -3.09 5.05
C THR A 318 -30.44 -2.28 4.05
N GLY A 319 -30.93 -2.92 2.99
CA GLY A 319 -31.85 -2.31 2.04
C GLY A 319 -32.19 -3.28 0.92
N GLU A 320 -33.37 -3.86 0.96
CA GLU A 320 -34.06 -4.51 -0.17
C GLU A 320 -34.84 -3.47 -1.01
N ALA A 321 -34.37 -2.23 -1.10
CA ALA A 321 -34.96 -1.24 -2.00
C ALA A 321 -34.46 -1.48 -3.44
N ASP A 322 -35.15 -0.92 -4.44
CA ASP A 322 -34.68 -0.87 -5.83
C ASP A 322 -33.26 -0.23 -5.90
N LEU A 323 -32.25 -1.10 -5.69
CA LEU A 323 -30.84 -0.69 -5.63
C LEU A 323 -30.35 -0.21 -7.01
N ALA A 324 -30.97 -0.65 -8.10
CA ALA A 324 -30.62 -0.21 -9.45
C ALA A 324 -31.19 1.20 -9.70
N GLY A 325 -32.44 1.44 -9.33
CA GLY A 325 -33.03 2.77 -9.37
C GLY A 325 -32.33 3.77 -8.44
N LEU A 326 -31.88 3.32 -7.27
CA LEU A 326 -31.09 4.15 -6.36
C LEU A 326 -29.74 4.54 -6.99
N LEU A 327 -29.03 3.62 -7.65
CA LEU A 327 -27.77 3.93 -8.32
C LEU A 327 -28.00 4.83 -9.54
N ALA A 328 -28.99 4.54 -10.37
CA ALA A 328 -29.32 5.37 -11.53
C ALA A 328 -29.70 6.78 -11.10
N GLY A 329 -30.55 6.94 -10.10
CA GLY A 329 -30.91 8.25 -9.53
C GLY A 329 -29.70 8.95 -8.87
N PHE A 330 -28.81 8.21 -8.22
CA PHE A 330 -27.58 8.76 -7.63
C PHE A 330 -26.59 9.22 -8.70
N LEU A 331 -26.41 8.46 -9.78
CA LEU A 331 -25.52 8.82 -10.89
C LEU A 331 -26.08 10.01 -11.68
N GLY A 332 -27.40 10.13 -11.77
CA GLY A 332 -28.13 11.17 -12.49
C GLY A 332 -28.09 10.99 -14.01
N GLU A 333 -29.07 11.59 -14.70
CA GLU A 333 -29.07 11.66 -16.16
C GLU A 333 -27.90 12.53 -16.63
N ARG A 334 -26.85 11.93 -17.10
CA ARG A 334 -25.75 12.61 -17.78
C ARG A 334 -25.65 12.04 -19.19
N PRO A 335 -25.46 12.87 -20.22
CA PRO A 335 -25.15 12.35 -21.53
C PRO A 335 -23.90 11.49 -21.42
N GLY A 336 -24.03 10.24 -21.83
CA GLY A 336 -22.94 9.30 -21.86
C GLY A 336 -21.89 9.77 -22.87
N GLU A 337 -20.72 10.20 -22.36
CA GLU A 337 -19.60 10.56 -23.22
C GLU A 337 -18.64 9.38 -23.29
N PRO A 338 -18.24 8.94 -24.50
CA PRO A 338 -17.28 7.85 -24.63
C PRO A 338 -15.90 8.30 -24.17
N LEU A 339 -15.15 7.35 -23.59
CA LEU A 339 -13.72 7.50 -23.44
C LEU A 339 -13.05 7.00 -24.72
N VAL A 340 -12.32 7.89 -25.40
CA VAL A 340 -11.56 7.56 -26.60
C VAL A 340 -10.07 7.61 -26.28
N VAL A 341 -9.39 6.53 -26.57
CA VAL A 341 -7.95 6.37 -26.41
C VAL A 341 -7.37 6.17 -27.81
N GLU A 342 -6.47 7.07 -28.24
CA GLU A 342 -5.92 7.11 -29.58
C GLU A 342 -4.40 6.94 -29.55
N ALA A 343 -3.90 5.84 -30.07
CA ALA A 343 -2.49 5.53 -30.29
C ALA A 343 -1.57 5.87 -29.11
N ILE A 344 -2.01 5.63 -27.87
CA ILE A 344 -1.20 5.94 -26.69
C ILE A 344 0.00 5.00 -26.61
N GLY A 345 1.12 5.56 -26.18
CA GLY A 345 2.34 4.82 -25.96
C GLY A 345 3.18 5.39 -24.83
N ILE A 346 4.01 4.55 -24.23
CA ILE A 346 4.96 4.94 -23.20
C ILE A 346 6.17 4.02 -23.18
N ARG A 347 7.34 4.63 -22.93
CA ARG A 347 8.62 3.93 -22.85
C ARG A 347 9.28 4.20 -21.49
N PHE A 348 9.78 3.16 -20.86
CA PHE A 348 10.56 3.25 -19.62
C PHE A 348 12.00 2.83 -19.90
N GLY A 349 12.93 3.79 -19.90
CA GLY A 349 14.31 3.51 -20.27
C GLY A 349 14.39 2.90 -21.69
N GLY A 350 14.89 1.66 -21.78
CA GLY A 350 14.99 0.90 -23.04
C GLY A 350 13.75 0.07 -23.41
N ILE A 351 12.73 -0.02 -22.53
CA ILE A 351 11.60 -0.94 -22.69
C ILE A 351 10.37 -0.17 -23.18
N GLN A 352 9.78 -0.60 -24.30
CA GLN A 352 8.49 -0.13 -24.79
C GLN A 352 7.38 -0.86 -24.03
N ALA A 353 6.75 -0.17 -23.06
CA ALA A 353 5.74 -0.79 -22.20
C ALA A 353 4.32 -0.74 -22.79
N ALA A 354 4.05 0.22 -23.67
CA ALA A 354 2.84 0.28 -24.50
C ALA A 354 3.15 1.09 -25.76
N GLU A 355 2.58 0.67 -26.91
CA GLU A 355 2.78 1.31 -28.22
C GLU A 355 1.52 1.23 -29.07
N GLY A 356 1.04 2.38 -29.53
CA GLY A 356 -0.05 2.47 -30.51
C GLY A 356 -1.40 1.96 -30.00
N VAL A 357 -1.64 1.96 -28.68
CA VAL A 357 -2.86 1.40 -28.09
C VAL A 357 -4.04 2.33 -28.34
N SER A 358 -5.06 1.80 -29.02
CA SER A 358 -6.29 2.53 -29.37
C SER A 358 -7.52 1.71 -29.03
N PHE A 359 -8.50 2.32 -28.36
CA PHE A 359 -9.81 1.74 -28.11
C PHE A 359 -10.81 2.81 -27.67
N THR A 360 -12.09 2.47 -27.76
CA THR A 360 -13.19 3.31 -27.29
C THR A 360 -14.00 2.57 -26.25
N ALA A 361 -14.18 3.16 -25.08
CA ALA A 361 -15.11 2.64 -24.06
C ALA A 361 -16.41 3.44 -24.13
N ALA A 362 -17.45 2.77 -24.62
CA ALA A 362 -18.77 3.35 -24.79
C ALA A 362 -19.53 3.39 -23.46
N PRO A 363 -20.34 4.43 -23.20
CA PRO A 363 -21.23 4.47 -22.04
C PRO A 363 -22.19 3.28 -22.05
N GLY A 364 -22.39 2.67 -20.90
CA GLY A 364 -23.28 1.53 -20.77
C GLY A 364 -22.71 0.19 -21.23
N ALA A 365 -21.45 0.18 -21.67
CA ALA A 365 -20.78 -1.03 -22.15
C ALA A 365 -19.58 -1.41 -21.30
N VAL A 366 -19.21 -2.70 -21.36
CA VAL A 366 -18.02 -3.26 -20.73
C VAL A 366 -16.95 -3.48 -21.81
N THR A 367 -15.85 -2.75 -21.74
CA THR A 367 -14.69 -2.94 -22.62
C THR A 367 -13.58 -3.60 -21.83
N SER A 368 -13.18 -4.80 -22.20
CA SER A 368 -12.09 -5.50 -21.54
C SER A 368 -10.75 -5.29 -22.25
N VAL A 369 -9.67 -5.17 -21.46
CA VAL A 369 -8.29 -5.15 -21.95
C VAL A 369 -7.59 -6.38 -21.39
N ILE A 370 -7.31 -7.35 -22.27
CA ILE A 370 -6.74 -8.63 -21.90
C ILE A 370 -5.38 -8.86 -22.56
N GLY A 371 -4.69 -9.92 -22.19
CA GLY A 371 -3.40 -10.30 -22.71
C GLY A 371 -2.56 -11.03 -21.67
N PRO A 372 -1.46 -11.67 -22.06
CA PRO A 372 -0.56 -12.34 -21.13
C PRO A 372 0.06 -11.38 -20.12
N ASN A 373 0.70 -11.95 -19.10
CA ASN A 373 1.43 -11.15 -18.11
C ASN A 373 2.57 -10.39 -18.78
N GLY A 374 2.73 -9.11 -18.42
CA GLY A 374 3.71 -8.24 -19.07
C GLY A 374 3.25 -7.58 -20.38
N ALA A 375 2.05 -7.89 -20.89
CA ALA A 375 1.51 -7.30 -22.12
C ALA A 375 1.25 -5.78 -22.07
N GLY A 376 1.41 -5.13 -20.91
CA GLY A 376 1.25 -3.68 -20.77
C GLY A 376 -0.14 -3.21 -20.31
N LYS A 377 -1.06 -4.11 -19.94
CA LYS A 377 -2.44 -3.81 -19.54
C LYS A 377 -2.54 -2.77 -18.41
N THR A 378 -1.86 -3.03 -17.28
CA THR A 378 -1.82 -2.11 -16.13
C THR A 378 -1.13 -0.77 -16.49
N THR A 379 -0.18 -0.79 -17.43
CA THR A 379 0.45 0.43 -17.97
C THR A 379 -0.56 1.30 -18.71
N VAL A 380 -1.42 0.71 -19.54
CA VAL A 380 -2.52 1.40 -20.20
C VAL A 380 -3.48 2.01 -19.16
N LEU A 381 -3.90 1.24 -18.15
CA LEU A 381 -4.75 1.77 -17.08
C LEU A 381 -4.06 2.91 -16.31
N ASN A 382 -2.75 2.82 -16.09
CA ASN A 382 -1.99 3.88 -15.42
C ASN A 382 -1.92 5.17 -16.26
N MET A 383 -1.84 5.06 -17.60
CA MET A 383 -1.92 6.22 -18.49
C MET A 383 -3.32 6.82 -18.48
N VAL A 384 -4.36 6.02 -18.62
CA VAL A 384 -5.76 6.46 -18.62
C VAL A 384 -6.17 7.09 -17.29
N SER A 385 -5.64 6.60 -16.18
CA SER A 385 -5.91 7.14 -14.84
C SER A 385 -4.94 8.25 -14.38
N GLY A 386 -3.99 8.67 -15.24
CA GLY A 386 -3.10 9.82 -15.00
C GLY A 386 -1.95 9.58 -14.02
N PHE A 387 -1.60 8.33 -13.76
CA PHE A 387 -0.39 7.96 -13.00
C PHE A 387 0.86 7.97 -13.88
N TYR A 388 0.69 7.67 -15.18
CA TYR A 388 1.74 7.81 -16.16
C TYR A 388 1.30 8.80 -17.23
N ARG A 389 2.23 9.65 -17.65
CA ARG A 389 2.01 10.55 -18.78
C ARG A 389 2.35 9.81 -20.07
N PRO A 390 1.41 9.65 -21.03
CA PRO A 390 1.73 9.06 -22.32
C PRO A 390 2.84 9.85 -23.03
N SER A 391 3.74 9.14 -23.71
CA SER A 391 4.77 9.74 -24.56
C SER A 391 4.23 10.08 -25.95
N ALA A 392 3.15 9.42 -26.37
CA ALA A 392 2.47 9.58 -27.65
C ALA A 392 0.98 9.30 -27.49
N GLY A 393 0.19 9.78 -28.44
CA GLY A 393 -1.24 9.55 -28.53
C GLY A 393 -2.07 10.54 -27.69
N ALA A 394 -3.38 10.29 -27.62
CA ALA A 394 -4.33 11.14 -26.91
C ALA A 394 -5.35 10.33 -26.11
N ILE A 395 -5.85 10.92 -25.01
CA ILE A 395 -6.93 10.38 -24.16
C ILE A 395 -8.00 11.45 -24.03
N ARG A 396 -9.22 11.15 -24.49
CA ARG A 396 -10.35 12.10 -24.47
C ARG A 396 -11.57 11.50 -23.81
N LEU A 397 -12.26 12.27 -22.98
CA LEU A 397 -13.56 11.94 -22.45
C LEU A 397 -14.59 12.91 -23.04
N GLY A 398 -15.36 12.45 -24.02
CA GLY A 398 -16.16 13.30 -24.87
C GLY A 398 -15.31 14.37 -25.57
N SER A 399 -15.64 15.64 -25.40
CA SER A 399 -14.88 16.78 -25.95
C SER A 399 -13.64 17.16 -25.13
N ARG A 400 -13.46 16.57 -23.94
CA ARG A 400 -12.41 16.98 -22.99
C ARG A 400 -11.13 16.16 -23.23
N ASP A 401 -10.04 16.85 -23.54
CA ASP A 401 -8.71 16.26 -23.58
C ASP A 401 -8.16 16.06 -22.16
N LEU A 402 -7.77 14.82 -21.83
CA LEU A 402 -7.21 14.42 -20.56
C LEU A 402 -5.75 13.93 -20.69
N THR A 403 -5.15 14.06 -21.87
CA THR A 403 -3.81 13.59 -22.19
C THR A 403 -2.78 14.17 -21.24
N GLY A 404 -2.10 13.31 -20.47
CA GLY A 404 -1.08 13.73 -19.52
C GLY A 404 -1.58 14.48 -18.29
N ALA A 405 -2.90 14.57 -18.11
CA ALA A 405 -3.49 15.15 -16.88
C ALA A 405 -3.15 14.28 -15.65
N PRO A 406 -2.88 14.89 -14.49
CA PRO A 406 -2.57 14.13 -13.28
C PRO A 406 -3.83 13.43 -12.73
N ALA A 407 -3.62 12.32 -11.99
CA ALA A 407 -4.67 11.43 -11.51
C ALA A 407 -5.84 12.15 -10.80
N GLN A 408 -5.53 13.15 -9.95
CA GLN A 408 -6.56 13.93 -9.28
C GLN A 408 -7.45 14.76 -10.23
N SER A 409 -6.93 15.20 -11.37
CA SER A 409 -7.69 15.92 -12.39
C SER A 409 -8.56 14.95 -13.20
N ILE A 410 -8.04 13.78 -13.52
CA ILE A 410 -8.76 12.71 -14.20
C ILE A 410 -9.93 12.21 -13.34
N ALA A 411 -9.69 11.99 -12.04
CA ALA A 411 -10.76 11.62 -11.11
C ALA A 411 -11.88 12.68 -11.05
N ARG A 412 -11.53 13.97 -11.05
CA ARG A 412 -12.53 15.08 -11.08
C ARG A 412 -13.25 15.17 -12.43
N ALA A 413 -12.67 14.66 -13.50
CA ALA A 413 -13.33 14.58 -14.79
C ALA A 413 -14.36 13.43 -14.86
N GLY A 414 -14.38 12.53 -13.88
CA GLY A 414 -15.32 11.43 -13.77
C GLY A 414 -14.77 10.07 -14.17
N ILE A 415 -13.46 9.87 -14.14
CA ILE A 415 -12.83 8.55 -14.31
C ILE A 415 -12.44 8.04 -12.92
N ALA A 416 -13.07 6.93 -12.48
CA ALA A 416 -12.75 6.26 -11.23
C ALA A 416 -11.97 4.97 -11.50
N ARG A 417 -11.16 4.54 -10.51
CA ARG A 417 -10.34 3.34 -10.62
C ARG A 417 -10.36 2.52 -9.34
N THR A 418 -10.36 1.19 -9.50
CA THR A 418 -9.98 0.23 -8.47
C THR A 418 -8.57 -0.31 -8.76
N TYR A 419 -7.99 -1.05 -7.83
CA TYR A 419 -6.60 -1.52 -7.92
C TYR A 419 -6.52 -3.02 -7.78
N GLN A 420 -5.54 -3.65 -8.40
CA GLN A 420 -5.26 -5.08 -8.30
C GLN A 420 -5.16 -5.52 -6.83
N THR A 421 -4.32 -4.86 -6.04
CA THR A 421 -4.36 -4.95 -4.58
C THR A 421 -5.25 -3.85 -4.05
N THR A 422 -6.34 -4.20 -3.36
CA THR A 422 -7.30 -3.24 -2.83
C THR A 422 -6.63 -2.17 -1.96
N ARG A 423 -6.90 -0.90 -2.29
CA ARG A 423 -6.32 0.26 -1.61
C ARG A 423 -7.38 1.04 -0.85
N LEU A 424 -8.00 0.38 0.13
CA LEU A 424 -8.88 1.06 1.07
C LEU A 424 -8.06 1.89 2.07
N PHE A 425 -8.72 2.87 2.67
CA PHE A 425 -8.15 3.64 3.78
C PHE A 425 -8.41 2.85 5.05
N GLY A 426 -7.42 2.07 5.47
CA GLY A 426 -7.53 1.07 6.54
C GLY A 426 -8.00 1.66 7.86
N SER A 427 -7.53 2.86 8.19
CA SER A 427 -7.88 3.59 9.43
C SER A 427 -9.26 4.23 9.42
N LEU A 428 -9.94 4.26 8.25
CA LEU A 428 -11.30 4.78 8.13
C LEU A 428 -12.32 3.65 8.21
N GLY A 429 -13.50 3.95 8.74
CA GLY A 429 -14.64 3.05 8.66
C GLY A 429 -15.12 2.84 7.22
N VAL A 430 -15.84 1.75 6.97
CA VAL A 430 -16.37 1.39 5.64
C VAL A 430 -17.19 2.53 5.04
N ALA A 431 -18.16 3.07 5.80
CA ALA A 431 -18.98 4.18 5.32
C ALA A 431 -18.16 5.45 5.05
N ASP A 432 -17.12 5.75 5.86
CA ASP A 432 -16.25 6.90 5.65
C ASP A 432 -15.38 6.75 4.40
N ASN A 433 -14.93 5.52 4.06
CA ASN A 433 -14.25 5.23 2.81
C ASN A 433 -15.09 5.64 1.60
N VAL A 434 -16.38 5.27 1.60
CA VAL A 434 -17.31 5.58 0.52
C VAL A 434 -17.68 7.07 0.51
N ALA A 435 -18.05 7.63 1.67
CA ALA A 435 -18.48 9.03 1.80
C ALA A 435 -17.39 10.05 1.41
N LEU A 436 -16.12 9.68 1.56
CA LEU A 436 -15.02 10.54 1.15
C LEU A 436 -15.02 10.80 -0.37
N ALA A 437 -15.54 9.86 -1.16
CA ALA A 437 -15.59 9.96 -2.61
C ALA A 437 -16.74 10.82 -3.16
N PHE A 438 -17.78 11.21 -2.39
CA PHE A 438 -18.96 11.96 -2.88
C PHE A 438 -18.66 13.32 -3.51
N ALA A 439 -17.51 13.90 -3.25
CA ALA A 439 -17.10 15.17 -3.86
C ALA A 439 -15.60 15.15 -4.12
N PRO A 440 -15.18 14.56 -5.25
CA PRO A 440 -13.78 14.36 -5.58
C PRO A 440 -12.94 15.63 -5.42
N GLY A 441 -11.88 15.57 -4.62
CA GLY A 441 -10.94 16.65 -4.39
C GLY A 441 -11.43 17.86 -3.60
N ARG A 442 -12.68 17.90 -3.13
CA ARG A 442 -13.20 19.01 -2.34
C ARG A 442 -12.95 18.81 -0.85
N LEU A 443 -11.95 19.48 -0.29
CA LEU A 443 -11.55 19.36 1.12
C LEU A 443 -12.56 19.99 2.10
N TRP A 444 -13.25 21.05 1.68
CA TRP A 444 -14.08 21.90 2.53
C TRP A 444 -15.60 21.67 2.41
N ARG A 445 -16.00 20.61 1.67
CA ARG A 445 -17.42 20.25 1.60
C ARG A 445 -17.91 19.84 3.00
N ARG A 446 -19.00 20.43 3.46
CA ARG A 446 -19.70 19.95 4.67
C ARG A 446 -20.30 18.57 4.39
N ALA A 447 -20.20 17.65 5.34
CA ALA A 447 -20.90 16.36 5.25
C ALA A 447 -22.41 16.61 5.25
N GLY A 448 -23.12 16.06 4.26
CA GLY A 448 -24.58 16.07 4.22
C GLY A 448 -25.13 15.12 5.29
N ARG A 449 -26.35 15.37 5.79
CA ARG A 449 -27.05 14.45 6.71
C ARG A 449 -27.25 13.09 6.09
N ASP A 450 -27.43 13.04 4.78
CA ASP A 450 -27.72 11.82 4.01
C ASP A 450 -26.47 11.10 3.47
N ASP A 451 -25.26 11.67 3.64
CA ASP A 451 -24.03 11.08 3.12
C ASP A 451 -23.84 9.64 3.63
N ARG A 452 -24.20 9.39 4.90
CA ARG A 452 -24.07 8.05 5.49
C ARG A 452 -25.10 7.07 4.94
N ALA A 453 -26.34 7.51 4.74
CA ALA A 453 -27.42 6.69 4.15
C ALA A 453 -27.09 6.35 2.69
N THR A 454 -26.62 7.33 1.91
CA THR A 454 -26.17 7.14 0.53
C THR A 454 -24.99 6.18 0.45
N ALA A 455 -24.01 6.29 1.37
CA ALA A 455 -22.90 5.35 1.44
C ALA A 455 -23.39 3.91 1.75
N ALA A 456 -24.34 3.76 2.67
CA ALA A 456 -24.94 2.47 2.98
C ALA A 456 -25.68 1.87 1.78
N GLY A 457 -26.43 2.67 1.02
CA GLY A 457 -27.10 2.24 -0.20
C GLY A 457 -26.12 1.76 -1.28
N LEU A 458 -25.02 2.50 -1.51
CA LEU A 458 -23.98 2.09 -2.46
C LEU A 458 -23.28 0.79 -2.03
N LEU A 459 -23.02 0.63 -0.72
CA LEU A 459 -22.45 -0.59 -0.16
C LEU A 459 -23.40 -1.78 -0.34
N ALA A 460 -24.69 -1.61 -0.07
CA ALA A 460 -25.72 -2.62 -0.31
C ALA A 460 -25.84 -2.97 -1.81
N PHE A 461 -25.74 -1.97 -2.71
CA PHE A 461 -25.74 -2.19 -4.15
C PHE A 461 -24.58 -3.09 -4.60
N THR A 462 -23.38 -2.91 -4.02
CA THR A 462 -22.23 -3.77 -4.34
C THR A 462 -22.27 -5.15 -3.66
N GLY A 463 -23.24 -5.39 -2.76
CA GLY A 463 -23.39 -6.64 -2.05
C GLY A 463 -22.71 -6.71 -0.69
N TYR A 464 -22.20 -5.60 -0.17
CA TYR A 464 -21.62 -5.54 1.17
C TYR A 464 -22.73 -5.52 2.24
N THR A 465 -22.70 -6.46 3.18
CA THR A 465 -23.71 -6.62 4.25
C THR A 465 -23.16 -6.41 5.66
N GLY A 466 -21.88 -6.04 5.77
CA GLY A 466 -21.20 -5.88 7.05
C GLY A 466 -21.49 -4.54 7.75
N ALA A 467 -20.82 -4.33 8.88
CA ALA A 467 -20.97 -3.12 9.69
C ALA A 467 -20.33 -1.89 9.02
N LEU A 468 -21.05 -0.76 9.00
CA LEU A 468 -20.64 0.48 8.34
C LEU A 468 -19.44 1.18 9.04
N ASP A 469 -19.31 1.00 10.35
CA ASP A 469 -18.26 1.63 11.16
C ASP A 469 -17.02 0.76 11.35
N ARG A 470 -17.02 -0.47 10.79
CA ARG A 470 -15.87 -1.37 10.85
C ARG A 470 -14.67 -0.74 10.12
N PRO A 471 -13.46 -0.73 10.72
CA PRO A 471 -12.25 -0.31 10.02
C PRO A 471 -12.01 -1.16 8.78
N ALA A 472 -11.57 -0.50 7.70
CA ALA A 472 -11.43 -1.21 6.43
C ALA A 472 -10.26 -2.22 6.41
N ASP A 473 -9.27 -2.08 7.29
CA ASP A 473 -8.17 -3.03 7.47
C ASP A 473 -8.59 -4.36 8.12
N GLU A 474 -9.73 -4.38 8.84
CA GLU A 474 -10.29 -5.58 9.46
C GLU A 474 -11.21 -6.39 8.53
N LEU A 475 -11.41 -5.95 7.28
CA LEU A 475 -12.32 -6.60 6.34
C LEU A 475 -11.68 -7.83 5.69
N PRO A 476 -12.47 -8.91 5.42
CA PRO A 476 -12.10 -9.99 4.52
C PRO A 476 -11.82 -9.48 3.11
N HIS A 477 -11.08 -10.27 2.33
CA HIS A 477 -10.64 -9.88 0.97
C HIS A 477 -11.82 -9.53 0.05
N VAL A 478 -12.86 -10.35 0.01
CA VAL A 478 -14.06 -10.13 -0.80
C VAL A 478 -14.74 -8.81 -0.43
N ASP A 479 -14.97 -8.59 0.87
CA ASP A 479 -15.61 -7.37 1.37
C ASP A 479 -14.79 -6.11 1.03
N ARG A 480 -13.44 -6.19 1.10
CA ARG A 480 -12.58 -5.06 0.67
C ARG A 480 -12.83 -4.69 -0.78
N ARG A 481 -12.97 -5.69 -1.67
CA ARG A 481 -13.24 -5.47 -3.08
C ARG A 481 -14.60 -4.78 -3.31
N LEU A 482 -15.66 -5.27 -2.65
CA LEU A 482 -17.00 -4.67 -2.74
C LEU A 482 -17.01 -3.21 -2.24
N VAL A 483 -16.34 -2.93 -1.12
CA VAL A 483 -16.20 -1.57 -0.57
C VAL A 483 -15.38 -0.67 -1.51
N GLU A 484 -14.35 -1.20 -2.17
CA GLU A 484 -13.55 -0.42 -3.14
C GLU A 484 -14.37 -0.04 -4.36
N ILE A 485 -15.19 -0.95 -4.89
CA ILE A 485 -16.11 -0.66 -6.00
C ILE A 485 -17.16 0.37 -5.55
N ALA A 486 -17.77 0.20 -4.36
CA ALA A 486 -18.73 1.16 -3.81
C ALA A 486 -18.11 2.57 -3.68
N ARG A 487 -16.85 2.66 -3.22
CA ARG A 487 -16.09 3.91 -3.13
C ARG A 487 -15.86 4.53 -4.51
N ALA A 488 -15.51 3.73 -5.50
CA ALA A 488 -15.32 4.22 -6.88
C ALA A 488 -16.64 4.77 -7.45
N LEU A 489 -17.76 4.08 -7.26
CA LEU A 489 -19.10 4.51 -7.68
C LEU A 489 -19.56 5.79 -6.97
N ALA A 490 -19.17 5.99 -5.71
CA ALA A 490 -19.49 7.16 -4.92
C ALA A 490 -18.97 8.49 -5.53
N GLY A 491 -17.91 8.41 -6.36
CA GLY A 491 -17.41 9.54 -7.15
C GLY A 491 -18.31 9.96 -8.32
N ARG A 492 -19.41 9.26 -8.55
CA ARG A 492 -20.30 9.42 -9.71
C ARG A 492 -19.50 9.34 -11.03
N PRO A 493 -18.81 8.20 -11.29
CA PRO A 493 -17.96 8.09 -12.45
C PRO A 493 -18.77 8.02 -13.75
N ARG A 494 -18.20 8.56 -14.83
CA ARG A 494 -18.61 8.29 -16.22
C ARG A 494 -17.89 7.06 -16.74
N VAL A 495 -16.66 6.83 -16.28
CA VAL A 495 -15.82 5.69 -16.62
C VAL A 495 -15.31 5.04 -15.34
N LEU A 496 -15.48 3.73 -15.22
CA LEU A 496 -14.97 2.92 -14.13
C LEU A 496 -13.87 1.97 -14.66
N LEU A 497 -12.66 2.16 -14.16
CA LEU A 497 -11.51 1.30 -14.47
C LEU A 497 -11.34 0.25 -13.37
N LEU A 498 -11.30 -1.02 -13.74
CA LEU A 498 -11.13 -2.15 -12.83
C LEU A 498 -9.88 -2.94 -13.22
N ASP A 499 -8.96 -3.09 -12.27
CA ASP A 499 -7.68 -3.78 -12.47
C ASP A 499 -7.70 -5.09 -11.69
N GLU A 500 -7.88 -6.21 -12.39
CA GLU A 500 -7.97 -7.58 -11.88
C GLU A 500 -8.92 -7.72 -10.66
N PRO A 501 -10.21 -7.30 -10.77
CA PRO A 501 -11.10 -7.32 -9.63
C PRO A 501 -11.50 -8.73 -9.15
N ALA A 502 -11.36 -9.77 -9.98
CA ALA A 502 -11.66 -11.15 -9.63
C ALA A 502 -10.50 -11.89 -8.96
N ALA A 503 -9.30 -11.28 -8.88
CA ALA A 503 -8.14 -11.95 -8.29
C ALA A 503 -8.41 -12.42 -6.85
N GLY A 504 -8.26 -13.73 -6.62
CA GLY A 504 -8.45 -14.35 -5.30
C GLY A 504 -9.93 -14.54 -4.87
N LEU A 505 -10.88 -14.35 -5.77
CA LEU A 505 -12.30 -14.66 -5.54
C LEU A 505 -12.61 -16.14 -5.82
N THR A 506 -13.65 -16.66 -5.17
CA THR A 506 -14.24 -17.94 -5.55
C THR A 506 -15.05 -17.79 -6.83
N ARG A 507 -15.35 -18.89 -7.54
CA ARG A 507 -16.17 -18.86 -8.76
C ARG A 507 -17.54 -18.20 -8.51
N ALA A 508 -18.21 -18.55 -7.43
CA ALA A 508 -19.48 -17.93 -7.07
C ALA A 508 -19.37 -16.40 -6.83
N ASP A 509 -18.27 -15.95 -6.25
CA ASP A 509 -18.02 -14.51 -6.05
C ASP A 509 -17.66 -13.83 -7.37
N THR A 510 -16.93 -14.50 -8.27
CA THR A 510 -16.62 -14.01 -9.63
C THR A 510 -17.89 -13.85 -10.45
N ASP A 511 -18.81 -14.81 -10.39
CA ASP A 511 -20.12 -14.72 -11.08
C ASP A 511 -20.95 -13.55 -10.54
N ARG A 512 -20.99 -13.37 -9.20
CA ARG A 512 -21.63 -12.20 -8.56
C ARG A 512 -20.99 -10.89 -9.01
N LEU A 513 -19.66 -10.85 -9.12
CA LEU A 513 -18.92 -9.69 -9.64
C LEU A 513 -19.33 -9.42 -11.09
N GLY A 514 -19.40 -10.43 -11.94
CA GLY A 514 -19.85 -10.30 -13.34
C GLY A 514 -21.23 -9.67 -13.45
N HIS A 515 -22.19 -10.16 -12.64
CA HIS A 515 -23.53 -9.54 -12.56
C HIS A 515 -23.48 -8.10 -12.07
N LEU A 516 -22.66 -7.79 -11.08
CA LEU A 516 -22.47 -6.42 -10.58
C LEU A 516 -21.94 -5.49 -11.67
N LEU A 517 -20.92 -5.92 -12.45
CA LEU A 517 -20.33 -5.11 -13.52
C LEU A 517 -21.34 -4.79 -14.61
N ARG A 518 -22.16 -5.78 -15.03
CA ARG A 518 -23.25 -5.55 -15.99
C ARG A 518 -24.31 -4.58 -15.45
N ARG A 519 -24.67 -4.68 -14.17
CA ARG A 519 -25.60 -3.74 -13.53
C ARG A 519 -25.04 -2.32 -13.49
N ILE A 520 -23.73 -2.15 -13.23
CA ILE A 520 -23.06 -0.84 -13.25
C ILE A 520 -23.08 -0.27 -14.68
N ALA A 521 -22.75 -1.08 -15.69
CA ALA A 521 -22.78 -0.65 -17.08
C ALA A 521 -24.22 -0.25 -17.48
N ALA A 522 -25.24 -1.05 -17.14
CA ALA A 522 -26.64 -0.74 -17.42
C ALA A 522 -27.12 0.62 -16.86
N CYS A 523 -26.43 1.16 -15.84
CA CYS A 523 -26.66 2.52 -15.33
C CYS A 523 -25.94 3.61 -16.14
N GLY A 524 -25.40 3.30 -17.34
CA GLY A 524 -24.77 4.27 -18.24
C GLY A 524 -23.28 4.53 -17.98
N VAL A 525 -22.65 3.80 -17.06
CA VAL A 525 -21.22 3.90 -16.80
C VAL A 525 -20.44 3.09 -17.85
N ALA A 526 -19.42 3.69 -18.47
CA ALA A 526 -18.46 2.94 -19.29
C ALA A 526 -17.53 2.14 -18.36
N VAL A 527 -17.51 0.82 -18.48
CA VAL A 527 -16.68 -0.05 -17.64
C VAL A 527 -15.46 -0.51 -18.45
N ILE A 528 -14.26 -0.26 -17.95
CA ILE A 528 -13.03 -0.81 -18.52
C ILE A 528 -12.50 -1.85 -17.53
N LEU A 529 -12.40 -3.09 -17.99
CA LEU A 529 -12.03 -4.24 -17.20
C LEU A 529 -10.70 -4.80 -17.68
N VAL A 530 -9.69 -4.82 -16.82
CA VAL A 530 -8.48 -5.63 -17.03
C VAL A 530 -8.63 -6.89 -16.22
N GLU A 531 -8.62 -8.04 -16.89
CA GLU A 531 -8.78 -9.34 -16.26
C GLU A 531 -8.03 -10.42 -17.02
N HIS A 532 -7.79 -11.52 -16.35
CA HIS A 532 -7.21 -12.74 -16.91
C HIS A 532 -8.13 -13.97 -16.74
N ASP A 533 -9.25 -13.83 -16.04
CA ASP A 533 -10.31 -14.82 -15.95
C ASP A 533 -11.16 -14.78 -17.24
N MET A 534 -10.85 -15.68 -18.19
CA MET A 534 -11.51 -15.70 -19.49
C MET A 534 -13.00 -15.96 -19.43
N PRO A 535 -13.52 -16.88 -18.59
CA PRO A 535 -14.95 -17.05 -18.38
C PRO A 535 -15.66 -15.75 -17.99
N LEU A 536 -15.10 -15.00 -17.04
CA LEU A 536 -15.64 -13.70 -16.65
C LEU A 536 -15.58 -12.71 -17.82
N VAL A 537 -14.42 -12.56 -18.47
CA VAL A 537 -14.23 -11.63 -19.58
C VAL A 537 -15.19 -11.90 -20.71
N MET A 538 -15.24 -13.15 -21.19
CA MET A 538 -16.13 -13.56 -22.30
C MET A 538 -17.61 -13.43 -21.94
N GLY A 539 -17.91 -13.60 -20.63
CA GLY A 539 -19.29 -13.51 -20.13
C GLY A 539 -19.80 -12.08 -19.96
N VAL A 540 -18.96 -11.07 -19.68
CA VAL A 540 -19.42 -9.71 -19.33
C VAL A 540 -19.10 -8.66 -20.38
N SER A 541 -18.13 -8.89 -21.27
CA SER A 541 -17.62 -7.88 -22.18
C SER A 541 -18.50 -7.70 -23.42
N ASP A 542 -18.68 -6.45 -23.82
CA ASP A 542 -19.24 -6.08 -25.12
C ASP A 542 -18.12 -5.96 -26.18
N HIS A 543 -16.94 -5.54 -25.72
CA HIS A 543 -15.77 -5.34 -26.57
C HIS A 543 -14.50 -5.77 -25.85
N ILE A 544 -13.54 -6.36 -26.57
CA ILE A 544 -12.27 -6.83 -26.01
C ILE A 544 -11.11 -6.32 -26.85
N LEU A 545 -10.17 -5.67 -26.21
CA LEU A 545 -8.85 -5.34 -26.74
C LEU A 545 -7.84 -6.37 -26.21
N VAL A 546 -7.12 -7.03 -27.09
CA VAL A 546 -6.07 -7.96 -26.71
C VAL A 546 -4.71 -7.32 -26.93
N MET A 547 -3.87 -7.38 -25.93
CA MET A 547 -2.51 -6.85 -25.96
C MET A 547 -1.48 -7.97 -25.84
N ASP A 548 -0.38 -7.83 -26.53
CA ASP A 548 0.83 -8.64 -26.34
C ASP A 548 2.08 -7.77 -26.51
N ALA A 549 3.09 -7.99 -25.65
CA ALA A 549 4.37 -7.28 -25.67
C ALA A 549 4.24 -5.74 -25.86
N GLY A 550 3.25 -5.13 -25.20
CA GLY A 550 3.00 -3.69 -25.28
C GLY A 550 2.19 -3.22 -26.48
N ARG A 551 1.78 -4.09 -27.40
CA ARG A 551 1.06 -3.75 -28.62
C ARG A 551 -0.34 -4.38 -28.67
N PRO A 552 -1.33 -3.72 -29.28
CA PRO A 552 -2.61 -4.36 -29.56
C PRO A 552 -2.43 -5.39 -30.68
N ILE A 553 -2.96 -6.62 -30.48
CA ILE A 553 -2.90 -7.70 -31.47
C ILE A 553 -4.28 -8.06 -32.04
N ALA A 554 -5.33 -7.80 -31.28
CA ALA A 554 -6.72 -8.00 -31.73
C ALA A 554 -7.66 -7.02 -31.00
N ASN A 555 -8.78 -6.68 -31.66
CA ASN A 555 -9.80 -5.78 -31.13
C ASN A 555 -11.15 -6.16 -31.72
N GLY A 556 -12.14 -6.55 -30.87
CA GLY A 556 -13.43 -7.02 -31.37
C GLY A 556 -14.37 -7.50 -30.28
N VAL A 557 -15.48 -8.10 -30.71
CA VAL A 557 -16.44 -8.74 -29.81
C VAL A 557 -15.92 -10.09 -29.30
N PRO A 558 -16.41 -10.57 -28.13
CA PRO A 558 -15.92 -11.82 -27.51
C PRO A 558 -15.88 -13.01 -28.48
N ALA A 559 -16.92 -13.18 -29.30
CA ALA A 559 -17.01 -14.27 -30.28
C ALA A 559 -15.90 -14.26 -31.32
N ALA A 560 -15.49 -13.09 -31.81
CA ALA A 560 -14.37 -12.93 -32.74
C ALA A 560 -13.02 -13.19 -32.07
N ILE A 561 -12.81 -12.64 -30.87
CA ILE A 561 -11.56 -12.76 -30.12
C ILE A 561 -11.27 -14.21 -29.74
N ARG A 562 -12.29 -15.00 -29.40
CA ARG A 562 -12.15 -16.42 -29.02
C ARG A 562 -11.46 -17.26 -30.12
N HIS A 563 -11.71 -16.94 -31.38
CA HIS A 563 -11.22 -17.72 -32.54
C HIS A 563 -10.08 -17.01 -33.28
N ASP A 564 -9.58 -15.89 -32.78
CA ASP A 564 -8.50 -15.19 -33.43
C ASP A 564 -7.16 -15.92 -33.27
N PRO A 565 -6.50 -16.31 -34.37
CA PRO A 565 -5.24 -17.07 -34.30
C PRO A 565 -4.11 -16.29 -33.61
N ALA A 566 -4.10 -14.94 -33.65
CA ALA A 566 -3.09 -14.14 -32.97
C ALA A 566 -3.31 -14.18 -31.44
N VAL A 567 -4.57 -14.16 -31.00
CA VAL A 567 -4.93 -14.28 -29.59
C VAL A 567 -4.57 -15.67 -29.06
N ILE A 568 -4.95 -16.71 -29.79
CA ILE A 568 -4.62 -18.11 -29.44
C ILE A 568 -3.10 -18.26 -29.27
N ARG A 569 -2.32 -17.74 -30.21
CA ARG A 569 -0.84 -17.77 -30.15
C ARG A 569 -0.28 -16.98 -28.97
N ALA A 570 -0.86 -15.83 -28.64
CA ALA A 570 -0.39 -15.02 -27.52
C ALA A 570 -0.59 -15.68 -26.15
N TYR A 571 -1.68 -16.45 -25.99
CA TYR A 571 -2.00 -17.15 -24.75
C TYR A 571 -1.43 -18.55 -24.61
N LEU A 572 -1.38 -19.31 -25.70
CA LEU A 572 -0.88 -20.67 -25.71
C LEU A 572 0.60 -20.78 -26.09
N GLY A 573 1.17 -19.72 -26.67
CA GLY A 573 2.50 -19.72 -27.26
C GLY A 573 2.47 -19.99 -28.77
N ALA A 574 3.49 -19.52 -29.50
CA ALA A 574 3.64 -19.82 -30.92
C ALA A 574 3.97 -21.31 -31.10
N ALA A 575 3.21 -21.98 -31.94
CA ALA A 575 3.53 -23.33 -32.40
C ALA A 575 4.89 -23.42 -33.16
N ASP A 576 5.46 -22.27 -33.53
CA ASP A 576 6.72 -22.14 -34.28
C ASP A 576 7.98 -22.23 -33.40
N THR A 577 7.86 -22.35 -32.07
CA THR A 577 9.04 -22.70 -31.27
C THR A 577 9.41 -24.13 -31.59
N PRO A 578 10.64 -24.40 -32.13
CA PRO A 578 10.99 -25.75 -32.48
C PRO A 578 10.84 -26.61 -31.23
N ALA A 579 9.92 -27.57 -31.32
CA ALA A 579 9.83 -28.60 -30.29
C ALA A 579 11.23 -29.21 -30.13
N ARG A 580 11.70 -29.30 -28.90
CA ARG A 580 12.92 -30.00 -28.56
C ARG A 580 12.56 -31.30 -27.85
N PRO A 581 11.87 -32.24 -28.57
CA PRO A 581 11.54 -33.51 -27.98
C PRO A 581 12.84 -34.19 -27.60
N ARG A 582 12.80 -35.06 -26.63
CA ARG A 582 13.92 -35.91 -26.30
C ARG A 582 14.24 -36.81 -27.51
N ALA A 583 15.51 -37.07 -27.79
CA ALA A 583 15.95 -37.90 -28.91
C ALA A 583 15.37 -39.33 -28.85
N ALA A 584 15.07 -39.85 -27.66
CA ALA A 584 14.35 -41.08 -27.45
C ALA A 584 13.29 -40.88 -26.35
N PRO A 585 12.14 -41.60 -26.38
CA PRO A 585 11.15 -41.53 -25.30
C PRO A 585 11.82 -41.85 -23.97
N TRP A 586 11.38 -41.15 -22.89
CA TRP A 586 11.88 -41.37 -21.55
C TRP A 586 11.63 -42.86 -21.15
N GLN A 587 12.68 -43.56 -20.75
CA GLN A 587 12.68 -44.97 -20.36
C GLN A 587 13.28 -45.14 -18.94
N GLY A 588 13.17 -44.19 -18.08
CA GLY A 588 13.69 -44.21 -16.74
C GLY A 588 12.93 -45.17 -15.79
N PRO A 589 13.34 -45.26 -14.53
CA PRO A 589 12.72 -46.09 -13.49
C PRO A 589 11.23 -45.79 -13.30
N ALA A 590 10.45 -46.81 -12.93
CA ALA A 590 9.02 -46.72 -12.70
C ALA A 590 8.69 -45.94 -11.40
N ASP A 591 9.59 -46.04 -10.40
CA ASP A 591 9.38 -45.43 -9.08
C ASP A 591 9.52 -43.92 -9.13
N ALA A 592 8.60 -43.24 -8.49
CA ALA A 592 8.55 -41.77 -8.48
C ALA A 592 9.58 -41.17 -7.50
N VAL A 593 10.31 -40.10 -7.93
CA VAL A 593 11.12 -39.29 -7.02
C VAL A 593 10.24 -38.41 -6.16
N LEU A 594 9.17 -37.84 -6.74
CA LEU A 594 8.20 -37.04 -6.06
C LEU A 594 6.80 -37.53 -6.38
N SER A 595 6.01 -37.83 -5.36
CA SER A 595 4.59 -38.15 -5.51
C SER A 595 3.73 -37.32 -4.56
N ALA A 596 2.59 -36.92 -5.03
CA ALA A 596 1.55 -36.34 -4.22
C ALA A 596 0.26 -37.16 -4.40
N HIS A 597 -0.41 -37.46 -3.31
CA HIS A 597 -1.63 -38.28 -3.29
C HIS A 597 -2.72 -37.54 -2.52
N GLY A 598 -3.82 -37.22 -3.22
CA GLY A 598 -4.97 -36.56 -2.62
C GLY A 598 -4.65 -35.21 -1.96
N LEU A 599 -3.68 -34.48 -2.53
CA LEU A 599 -3.17 -33.22 -1.98
C LEU A 599 -4.27 -32.15 -1.95
N THR A 600 -4.60 -31.67 -0.75
CA THR A 600 -5.52 -30.54 -0.53
C THR A 600 -4.77 -29.47 0.23
N ALA A 601 -4.76 -28.23 -0.30
CA ALA A 601 -4.03 -27.10 0.26
C ALA A 601 -4.73 -25.78 -0.09
N GLY A 602 -4.55 -24.75 0.76
CA GLY A 602 -5.16 -23.44 0.52
C GLY A 602 -4.65 -22.37 1.48
N TYR A 603 -5.24 -21.18 1.40
CA TYR A 603 -4.86 -20.03 2.21
C TYR A 603 -5.98 -19.74 3.21
N GLY A 604 -5.67 -19.91 4.51
CA GLY A 604 -6.67 -19.79 5.57
C GLY A 604 -7.74 -20.90 5.50
N ALA A 605 -9.02 -20.53 5.49
CA ALA A 605 -10.13 -21.48 5.44
C ALA A 605 -10.52 -21.93 4.01
N ALA A 606 -9.95 -21.32 2.97
CA ALA A 606 -10.32 -21.62 1.58
C ALA A 606 -9.32 -22.62 0.97
N ALA A 607 -9.80 -23.79 0.54
CA ALA A 607 -9.03 -24.74 -0.24
C ALA A 607 -8.85 -24.19 -1.67
N VAL A 608 -7.62 -24.25 -2.19
CA VAL A 608 -7.28 -23.92 -3.57
C VAL A 608 -6.96 -25.18 -4.37
N LEU A 609 -6.42 -26.20 -3.71
CA LEU A 609 -6.21 -27.54 -4.27
C LEU A 609 -7.14 -28.50 -3.57
N GLU A 610 -7.75 -29.39 -4.34
CA GLU A 610 -8.67 -30.40 -3.84
C GLU A 610 -8.36 -31.80 -4.41
N GLY A 611 -7.69 -32.63 -3.61
CA GLY A 611 -7.41 -34.02 -3.97
C GLY A 611 -6.43 -34.19 -5.13
N VAL A 612 -5.49 -33.28 -5.34
CA VAL A 612 -4.52 -33.34 -6.43
C VAL A 612 -3.58 -34.51 -6.25
N SER A 613 -3.45 -35.33 -7.29
CA SER A 613 -2.49 -36.43 -7.34
C SER A 613 -1.60 -36.30 -8.56
N LEU A 614 -0.28 -36.34 -8.35
CA LEU A 614 0.73 -36.26 -9.40
C LEU A 614 2.01 -37.02 -8.99
N GLU A 615 2.77 -37.43 -9.99
CA GLU A 615 4.04 -38.16 -9.83
C GLU A 615 5.08 -37.63 -10.79
N VAL A 616 6.33 -37.58 -10.35
CA VAL A 616 7.48 -37.20 -11.17
C VAL A 616 8.58 -38.28 -10.95
N ARG A 617 9.06 -38.87 -12.00
CA ARG A 617 10.02 -39.95 -11.98
C ARG A 617 11.44 -39.43 -12.20
N PRO A 618 12.49 -40.21 -11.82
CA PRO A 618 13.87 -39.79 -12.00
C PRO A 618 14.23 -39.45 -13.44
N GLY A 619 14.82 -38.29 -13.68
CA GLY A 619 15.19 -37.79 -15.00
C GLY A 619 13.99 -37.44 -15.91
N GLU A 620 12.77 -37.50 -15.43
CA GLU A 620 11.55 -37.08 -16.15
C GLU A 620 11.35 -35.58 -16.04
N THR A 621 10.84 -34.98 -17.11
CA THR A 621 10.31 -33.59 -17.10
C THR A 621 8.81 -33.65 -17.20
N VAL A 622 8.13 -33.20 -16.16
CA VAL A 622 6.66 -33.16 -16.06
C VAL A 622 6.17 -31.72 -16.12
N ALA A 623 5.18 -31.43 -16.97
CA ALA A 623 4.50 -30.13 -17.01
C ALA A 623 3.21 -30.16 -16.18
N LEU A 624 3.02 -29.16 -15.32
CA LEU A 624 1.74 -28.92 -14.65
C LEU A 624 1.08 -27.69 -15.30
N LEU A 625 0.08 -27.94 -16.11
CA LEU A 625 -0.61 -26.97 -16.97
C LEU A 625 -1.92 -26.53 -16.34
N GLY A 626 -2.49 -25.44 -16.82
CA GLY A 626 -3.82 -24.93 -16.42
C GLY A 626 -3.89 -23.42 -16.52
N ALA A 627 -5.10 -22.90 -16.59
CA ALA A 627 -5.34 -21.47 -16.60
C ALA A 627 -4.84 -20.76 -15.33
N ASN A 628 -4.74 -19.42 -15.38
CA ASN A 628 -4.41 -18.63 -14.20
C ASN A 628 -5.49 -18.84 -13.11
N GLY A 629 -5.03 -18.99 -11.87
CA GLY A 629 -5.93 -19.32 -10.76
C GLY A 629 -6.27 -20.80 -10.60
N ALA A 630 -5.85 -21.70 -11.51
CA ALA A 630 -6.09 -23.14 -11.39
C ALA A 630 -5.44 -23.80 -10.18
N GLY A 631 -4.49 -23.12 -9.49
CA GLY A 631 -3.82 -23.64 -8.31
C GLY A 631 -2.37 -24.12 -8.55
N LYS A 632 -1.79 -23.87 -9.72
CA LYS A 632 -0.44 -24.34 -10.10
C LYS A 632 0.66 -23.94 -9.10
N SER A 633 0.84 -22.64 -8.85
CA SER A 633 1.84 -22.12 -7.90
C SER A 633 1.51 -22.52 -6.46
N THR A 634 0.22 -22.75 -6.13
CA THR A 634 -0.20 -23.31 -4.85
C THR A 634 0.30 -24.75 -4.69
N ALA A 635 0.23 -25.55 -5.74
CA ALA A 635 0.79 -26.90 -5.76
C ALA A 635 2.31 -26.88 -5.57
N MET A 636 3.02 -26.01 -6.30
CA MET A 636 4.48 -25.87 -6.15
C MET A 636 4.88 -25.46 -4.72
N ARG A 637 4.17 -24.50 -4.12
CA ARG A 637 4.42 -24.05 -2.74
C ARG A 637 4.08 -25.13 -1.71
N ALA A 638 3.03 -25.93 -1.93
CA ALA A 638 2.66 -27.05 -1.06
C ALA A 638 3.71 -28.15 -1.11
N LEU A 639 4.16 -28.55 -2.31
CA LEU A 639 5.21 -29.54 -2.52
C LEU A 639 6.56 -29.12 -1.88
N ALA A 640 6.89 -27.84 -1.97
CA ALA A 640 8.10 -27.26 -1.38
C ALA A 640 7.99 -26.94 0.13
N GLY A 641 6.84 -27.18 0.79
CA GLY A 641 6.63 -26.93 2.21
C GLY A 641 6.54 -25.45 2.59
N LEU A 642 6.29 -24.58 1.62
CA LEU A 642 6.07 -23.13 1.81
C LEU A 642 4.62 -22.80 2.18
N LEU A 643 3.68 -23.72 1.92
CA LEU A 643 2.27 -23.58 2.24
C LEU A 643 1.85 -24.67 3.22
N ARG A 644 1.18 -24.29 4.30
CA ARG A 644 0.62 -25.15 5.34
C ARG A 644 -0.62 -24.50 5.96
N PRO A 645 -1.64 -25.26 6.43
CA PRO A 645 -1.71 -26.72 6.49
C PRO A 645 -1.93 -27.36 5.11
N VAL A 646 -1.50 -28.62 4.99
CA VAL A 646 -1.69 -29.46 3.81
C VAL A 646 -2.27 -30.78 4.28
N THR A 647 -3.30 -31.29 3.61
CA THR A 647 -3.83 -32.65 3.80
C THR A 647 -3.53 -33.51 2.57
N GLY A 648 -3.52 -34.81 2.74
CA GLY A 648 -3.02 -35.75 1.73
C GLY A 648 -1.56 -36.12 1.94
N GLY A 649 -1.00 -36.92 1.06
CA GLY A 649 0.38 -37.43 1.11
C GLY A 649 1.29 -36.67 0.16
N ILE A 650 2.51 -36.32 0.59
CA ILE A 650 3.61 -35.90 -0.28
C ILE A 650 4.80 -36.78 0.09
N VAL A 651 5.35 -37.49 -0.88
CA VAL A 651 6.49 -38.36 -0.70
C VAL A 651 7.60 -37.89 -1.64
N LEU A 652 8.80 -37.66 -1.09
CA LEU A 652 10.03 -37.39 -1.82
C LEU A 652 10.96 -38.59 -1.66
N GLU A 653 11.19 -39.33 -2.73
CA GLU A 653 11.71 -40.68 -2.70
C GLU A 653 10.86 -41.55 -1.75
N ASP A 654 11.43 -42.18 -0.75
CA ASP A 654 10.69 -43.01 0.21
C ASP A 654 10.31 -42.26 1.50
N ARG A 655 10.43 -40.94 1.53
CA ARG A 655 10.18 -40.11 2.72
C ARG A 655 8.93 -39.30 2.62
N ALA A 656 8.01 -39.44 3.56
CA ALA A 656 6.89 -38.57 3.71
C ALA A 656 7.36 -37.17 4.13
N VAL A 657 7.04 -36.15 3.33
CA VAL A 657 7.47 -34.77 3.54
C VAL A 657 6.29 -33.82 3.76
N ALA A 658 5.06 -34.30 3.71
CA ALA A 658 3.87 -33.51 3.97
C ALA A 658 3.96 -32.83 5.35
N GLY A 659 3.73 -31.50 5.39
CA GLY A 659 3.80 -30.70 6.62
C GLY A 659 5.23 -30.39 7.13
N LEU A 660 6.28 -30.87 6.49
CA LEU A 660 7.66 -30.46 6.83
C LEU A 660 7.90 -29.00 6.39
N PRO A 661 8.74 -28.23 7.11
CA PRO A 661 9.13 -26.89 6.70
C PRO A 661 10.02 -26.90 5.45
N ALA A 662 9.90 -25.88 4.60
CA ALA A 662 10.60 -25.78 3.31
C ALA A 662 12.13 -26.04 3.42
N HIS A 663 12.79 -25.51 4.46
CA HIS A 663 14.21 -25.72 4.66
C HIS A 663 14.61 -27.19 4.90
N ARG A 664 13.71 -28.02 5.46
CA ARG A 664 13.93 -29.45 5.61
C ARG A 664 13.74 -30.20 4.29
N ILE A 665 12.69 -29.84 3.54
CA ILE A 665 12.42 -30.43 2.22
C ILE A 665 13.55 -30.09 1.23
N ALA A 666 14.04 -28.84 1.26
CA ALA A 666 15.19 -28.43 0.45
C ALA A 666 16.46 -29.27 0.74
N ARG A 667 16.75 -29.57 2.01
CA ARG A 667 17.87 -30.45 2.40
C ARG A 667 17.71 -31.90 1.93
N LEU A 668 16.48 -32.32 1.64
CA LEU A 668 16.21 -33.64 1.07
C LEU A 668 16.37 -33.66 -0.46
N GLY A 669 16.73 -32.55 -1.08
CA GLY A 669 17.04 -32.44 -2.48
C GLY A 669 15.90 -31.90 -3.37
N LEU A 670 14.90 -31.23 -2.84
CA LEU A 670 13.90 -30.51 -3.65
C LEU A 670 14.28 -29.04 -3.71
N ALA A 671 14.56 -28.53 -4.91
CA ALA A 671 14.80 -27.10 -5.12
C ALA A 671 13.63 -26.45 -5.85
N LEU A 672 13.15 -25.36 -5.34
CA LEU A 672 12.12 -24.53 -6.00
C LEU A 672 12.75 -23.23 -6.54
N VAL A 673 12.57 -22.99 -7.82
CA VAL A 673 12.76 -21.69 -8.46
C VAL A 673 11.39 -21.02 -8.51
N PRO A 674 11.13 -20.04 -7.61
CA PRO A 674 9.81 -19.47 -7.45
C PRO A 674 9.49 -18.45 -8.56
N GLU A 675 8.21 -18.20 -8.76
CA GLU A 675 7.71 -17.07 -9.53
C GLU A 675 8.35 -15.75 -9.06
N GLY A 676 8.61 -14.83 -9.99
CA GLY A 676 9.19 -13.52 -9.67
C GLY A 676 10.68 -13.53 -9.37
N ARG A 677 11.40 -14.63 -9.72
CA ARG A 677 12.87 -14.77 -9.71
C ARG A 677 13.49 -14.77 -8.30
N GLN A 678 13.07 -13.86 -7.43
CA GLN A 678 13.50 -13.69 -6.03
C GLN A 678 15.02 -13.79 -5.85
N VAL A 679 15.78 -13.12 -6.73
CA VAL A 679 17.23 -12.97 -6.57
C VAL A 679 17.56 -11.93 -5.49
N PHE A 680 18.67 -12.10 -4.81
CA PHE A 680 19.17 -11.14 -3.84
C PHE A 680 19.86 -9.99 -4.58
N SER A 681 19.15 -8.90 -4.76
CA SER A 681 19.51 -7.76 -5.63
C SER A 681 20.85 -7.11 -5.27
N GLU A 682 21.20 -7.07 -3.98
CA GLU A 682 22.43 -6.46 -3.47
C GLU A 682 23.67 -7.35 -3.60
N LEU A 683 23.47 -8.65 -3.77
CA LEU A 683 24.54 -9.63 -3.93
C LEU A 683 24.94 -9.76 -5.40
N THR A 684 26.19 -10.13 -5.62
CA THR A 684 26.70 -10.45 -6.96
C THR A 684 26.10 -11.74 -7.51
N VAL A 685 26.26 -11.99 -8.80
CA VAL A 685 25.85 -13.22 -9.47
C VAL A 685 26.46 -14.44 -8.77
N VAL A 686 27.79 -14.42 -8.53
CA VAL A 686 28.50 -15.52 -7.88
C VAL A 686 28.01 -15.75 -6.46
N GLU A 687 27.79 -14.70 -5.70
CA GLU A 687 27.26 -14.81 -4.31
C GLU A 687 25.85 -15.38 -4.30
N ASN A 688 24.97 -14.97 -5.24
CA ASN A 688 23.65 -15.58 -5.39
C ASN A 688 23.74 -17.08 -5.69
N ILE A 689 24.63 -17.51 -6.60
CA ILE A 689 24.84 -18.93 -6.92
C ILE A 689 25.31 -19.69 -5.67
N ARG A 690 26.30 -19.16 -4.94
CA ARG A 690 26.82 -19.76 -3.71
C ARG A 690 25.74 -20.00 -2.66
N LEU A 691 24.79 -19.08 -2.51
CA LEU A 691 23.68 -19.23 -1.58
C LEU A 691 22.83 -20.48 -1.86
N GLY A 692 22.76 -20.93 -3.12
CA GLY A 692 22.05 -22.15 -3.48
C GLY A 692 22.58 -23.40 -2.77
N ALA A 693 23.85 -23.41 -2.42
CA ALA A 693 24.49 -24.53 -1.70
C ALA A 693 24.29 -24.49 -0.17
N HIS A 694 23.66 -23.45 0.38
CA HIS A 694 23.55 -23.28 1.84
C HIS A 694 22.84 -24.45 2.56
N GLY A 695 21.96 -25.15 1.86
CA GLY A 695 21.21 -26.29 2.40
C GLY A 695 22.01 -27.64 2.41
N ARG A 696 23.11 -27.75 1.68
CA ARG A 696 23.91 -28.99 1.58
C ARG A 696 24.97 -29.03 2.65
N ALA A 697 25.34 -30.27 3.01
CA ALA A 697 26.41 -30.52 4.00
C ALA A 697 27.83 -30.43 3.37
N GLU A 698 27.93 -30.58 2.05
CA GLU A 698 29.20 -30.60 1.32
C GLU A 698 29.70 -29.17 1.05
N PRO A 699 31.02 -28.94 1.14
CA PRO A 699 31.62 -27.66 0.78
C PRO A 699 31.40 -27.35 -0.71
N ILE A 700 31.42 -26.08 -1.05
CA ILE A 700 31.29 -25.61 -2.43
C ILE A 700 32.64 -25.80 -3.13
N ASP A 701 32.67 -26.58 -4.20
CA ASP A 701 33.81 -26.64 -5.11
C ASP A 701 33.75 -25.43 -6.07
N PRO A 702 34.79 -24.59 -6.17
CA PRO A 702 34.86 -23.52 -7.15
C PRO A 702 34.57 -23.96 -8.59
N ALA A 703 34.93 -25.18 -8.95
CA ALA A 703 34.67 -25.79 -10.25
C ALA A 703 33.18 -25.91 -10.56
N GLU A 704 32.33 -26.13 -9.55
CA GLU A 704 30.87 -26.18 -9.72
C GLU A 704 30.27 -24.82 -10.15
N ILE A 705 30.77 -23.73 -9.56
CA ILE A 705 30.36 -22.38 -9.92
C ILE A 705 30.79 -22.11 -11.36
N GLU A 706 32.01 -22.49 -11.71
CA GLU A 706 32.52 -22.27 -13.06
C GLU A 706 31.75 -23.10 -14.11
N ALA A 707 31.37 -24.33 -13.74
CA ALA A 707 30.52 -25.17 -14.59
C ALA A 707 29.13 -24.55 -14.82
N LEU A 708 28.51 -23.96 -13.79
CA LEU A 708 27.26 -23.26 -13.92
C LEU A 708 27.43 -21.96 -14.76
N LEU A 709 28.47 -21.20 -14.53
CA LEU A 709 28.75 -19.99 -15.34
C LEU A 709 29.03 -20.33 -16.81
N THR A 710 29.64 -21.48 -17.08
CA THR A 710 29.85 -21.97 -18.45
C THR A 710 28.50 -22.32 -19.11
N ARG A 711 27.59 -22.95 -18.36
CA ARG A 711 26.23 -23.27 -18.86
C ARG A 711 25.37 -22.03 -19.07
N PHE A 712 25.64 -20.95 -18.33
CA PHE A 712 24.94 -19.65 -18.44
C PHE A 712 25.90 -18.53 -18.88
N PRO A 713 26.34 -18.45 -20.14
CA PRO A 713 27.39 -17.53 -20.58
C PRO A 713 27.10 -16.07 -20.25
N ARG A 714 25.83 -15.64 -20.34
CA ARG A 714 25.41 -14.26 -20.00
C ARG A 714 25.62 -13.93 -18.51
N LEU A 715 25.56 -14.91 -17.61
CA LEU A 715 25.88 -14.73 -16.21
C LEU A 715 27.39 -14.68 -15.99
N ARG A 716 28.18 -15.38 -16.79
CA ARG A 716 29.62 -15.36 -16.72
C ARG A 716 30.17 -13.96 -16.97
N ASP A 717 29.65 -13.28 -18.01
CA ASP A 717 30.05 -11.90 -18.36
C ASP A 717 29.71 -10.89 -17.26
N ARG A 718 28.81 -11.24 -16.37
CA ARG A 718 28.28 -10.43 -15.27
C ARG A 718 28.56 -11.01 -13.88
N ALA A 719 29.51 -11.96 -13.75
CA ALA A 719 29.75 -12.75 -12.53
C ALA A 719 29.93 -11.90 -11.26
N THR A 720 30.58 -10.73 -11.38
CA THR A 720 30.83 -9.79 -10.30
C THR A 720 29.78 -8.67 -10.20
N SER A 721 28.84 -8.59 -11.14
CA SER A 721 27.78 -7.56 -11.12
C SER A 721 26.73 -7.89 -10.06
N ARG A 722 26.12 -6.85 -9.44
CA ARG A 722 24.98 -7.06 -8.54
C ARG A 722 23.78 -7.58 -9.31
N ALA A 723 23.10 -8.55 -8.73
CA ALA A 723 21.93 -9.20 -9.36
C ALA A 723 20.79 -8.23 -9.67
N GLY A 724 20.65 -7.14 -8.92
CA GLY A 724 19.66 -6.10 -9.18
C GLY A 724 19.89 -5.31 -10.47
N LEU A 725 21.11 -5.35 -11.05
CA LEU A 725 21.48 -4.68 -12.30
C LEU A 725 21.32 -5.57 -13.54
N LEU A 726 20.95 -6.83 -13.35
CA LEU A 726 20.71 -7.78 -14.42
C LEU A 726 19.35 -7.53 -15.10
N SER A 727 19.28 -7.85 -16.39
CA SER A 727 18.00 -7.92 -17.11
C SER A 727 17.11 -9.03 -16.53
N GLY A 728 15.80 -8.95 -16.77
CA GLY A 728 14.85 -9.94 -16.28
C GLY A 728 15.19 -11.38 -16.68
N GLY A 729 15.68 -11.60 -17.90
CA GLY A 729 16.11 -12.92 -18.37
C GLY A 729 17.37 -13.41 -17.67
N GLU A 730 18.35 -12.55 -17.46
CA GLU A 730 19.57 -12.89 -16.71
C GLU A 730 19.26 -13.21 -15.24
N GLN A 731 18.32 -12.48 -14.61
CA GLN A 731 17.85 -12.78 -13.26
C GLN A 731 17.16 -14.15 -13.18
N GLN A 732 16.40 -14.54 -14.22
CA GLN A 732 15.76 -15.84 -14.28
C GLN A 732 16.79 -16.98 -14.43
N MET A 733 17.78 -16.78 -15.30
CA MET A 733 18.91 -17.72 -15.44
C MET A 733 19.68 -17.84 -14.13
N LEU A 734 19.89 -16.73 -13.40
CA LEU A 734 20.53 -16.72 -12.10
C LEU A 734 19.72 -17.49 -11.05
N ALA A 735 18.39 -17.35 -11.04
CA ALA A 735 17.52 -18.08 -10.13
C ALA A 735 17.59 -19.62 -10.38
N ILE A 736 17.65 -20.03 -11.65
CA ILE A 736 17.85 -21.45 -12.02
C ILE A 736 19.26 -21.93 -11.62
N ALA A 737 20.30 -21.15 -11.93
CA ALA A 737 21.67 -21.51 -11.55
C ALA A 737 21.83 -21.66 -10.03
N ARG A 738 21.18 -20.77 -9.26
CA ARG A 738 21.11 -20.88 -7.79
C ARG A 738 20.38 -22.15 -7.35
N GLY A 739 19.26 -22.50 -7.99
CA GLY A 739 18.54 -23.74 -7.71
C GLY A 739 19.38 -24.98 -8.01
N MET A 740 20.12 -24.99 -9.13
CA MET A 740 21.01 -26.08 -9.52
C MET A 740 22.21 -26.23 -8.59
N MET A 741 22.70 -25.14 -8.00
CA MET A 741 23.81 -25.19 -7.02
C MET A 741 23.46 -25.99 -5.77
N ALA A 742 22.17 -26.19 -5.46
CA ALA A 742 21.71 -27.09 -4.41
C ALA A 742 21.95 -28.58 -4.75
N ARG A 743 22.38 -28.97 -5.97
CA ARG A 743 22.41 -30.33 -6.49
C ARG A 743 21.07 -31.05 -6.26
N PRO A 744 19.94 -30.48 -6.74
CA PRO A 744 18.65 -31.04 -6.40
C PRO A 744 18.41 -32.41 -7.06
N ARG A 745 17.69 -33.30 -6.38
CA ARG A 745 17.10 -34.51 -6.93
C ARG A 745 15.92 -34.22 -7.84
N ILE A 746 15.17 -33.13 -7.51
CA ILE A 746 14.11 -32.60 -8.33
C ILE A 746 14.14 -31.07 -8.29
N LEU A 747 14.04 -30.46 -9.46
CA LEU A 747 13.97 -29.02 -9.66
C LEU A 747 12.54 -28.63 -10.03
N LEU A 748 11.93 -27.79 -9.19
CA LEU A 748 10.61 -27.20 -9.44
C LEU A 748 10.80 -25.82 -10.07
N LEU A 749 10.20 -25.58 -11.23
CA LEU A 749 10.25 -24.29 -11.95
C LEU A 749 8.83 -23.69 -12.00
N ASP A 750 8.61 -22.59 -11.28
CA ASP A 750 7.31 -21.92 -11.20
C ASP A 750 7.28 -20.68 -12.11
N GLU A 751 6.56 -20.75 -13.22
CA GLU A 751 6.41 -19.73 -14.26
C GLU A 751 7.74 -19.10 -14.73
N PRO A 752 8.71 -19.91 -15.18
CA PRO A 752 10.05 -19.40 -15.49
C PRO A 752 10.09 -18.43 -16.68
N SER A 753 9.10 -18.46 -17.57
CA SER A 753 9.00 -17.59 -18.75
C SER A 753 8.38 -16.21 -18.43
N LEU A 754 7.80 -16.03 -17.25
CA LEU A 754 7.01 -14.86 -16.90
C LEU A 754 7.78 -13.54 -17.03
N GLY A 755 7.24 -12.62 -17.86
CA GLY A 755 7.81 -11.28 -18.06
C GLY A 755 9.16 -11.26 -18.77
N LEU A 756 9.45 -12.28 -19.59
CA LEU A 756 10.62 -12.36 -20.43
C LEU A 756 10.31 -11.97 -21.89
N ALA A 757 11.29 -11.40 -22.58
CA ALA A 757 11.19 -11.18 -24.01
C ALA A 757 11.27 -12.52 -24.79
N PRO A 758 10.63 -12.66 -25.97
CA PRO A 758 10.58 -13.93 -26.72
C PRO A 758 11.93 -14.58 -26.94
N ALA A 759 12.96 -13.84 -27.32
CA ALA A 759 14.32 -14.36 -27.50
C ALA A 759 14.91 -14.94 -26.19
N MET A 760 14.53 -14.38 -25.05
CA MET A 760 14.97 -14.87 -23.74
C MET A 760 14.20 -16.11 -23.32
N ILE A 761 12.93 -16.24 -23.68
CA ILE A 761 12.11 -17.43 -23.45
C ILE A 761 12.73 -18.62 -24.20
N ASN A 762 13.06 -18.45 -25.49
CA ASN A 762 13.70 -19.49 -26.28
C ASN A 762 15.05 -19.93 -25.67
N ALA A 763 15.88 -19.00 -25.23
CA ALA A 763 17.14 -19.28 -24.58
C ALA A 763 16.92 -20.04 -23.24
N LEU A 764 15.92 -19.66 -22.46
CA LEU A 764 15.56 -20.31 -21.20
C LEU A 764 15.13 -21.76 -21.44
N TYR A 765 14.20 -21.98 -22.38
CA TYR A 765 13.73 -23.34 -22.68
C TYR A 765 14.81 -24.21 -23.32
N ALA A 766 15.79 -23.61 -24.01
CA ALA A 766 17.00 -24.32 -24.44
C ALA A 766 17.77 -24.88 -23.26
N VAL A 767 17.99 -24.05 -22.23
CA VAL A 767 18.67 -24.47 -21.00
C VAL A 767 17.86 -25.54 -20.25
N VAL A 768 16.53 -25.39 -20.15
CA VAL A 768 15.68 -26.43 -19.52
C VAL A 768 15.79 -27.75 -20.28
N ALA A 769 15.82 -27.74 -21.62
CA ALA A 769 16.02 -28.93 -22.44
C ALA A 769 17.41 -29.56 -22.17
N GLU A 770 18.47 -28.75 -22.09
CA GLU A 770 19.81 -29.23 -21.73
C GLU A 770 19.88 -29.87 -20.34
N LEU A 771 19.19 -29.28 -19.33
CA LEU A 771 19.09 -29.83 -17.98
C LEU A 771 18.35 -31.18 -17.99
N ARG A 772 17.23 -31.25 -18.75
CA ARG A 772 16.49 -32.49 -18.96
C ARG A 772 17.38 -33.58 -19.59
N ASP A 773 18.08 -33.24 -20.68
CA ASP A 773 18.92 -34.18 -21.43
C ASP A 773 20.15 -34.62 -20.61
N ALA A 774 20.59 -33.79 -19.65
CA ALA A 774 21.57 -34.15 -18.64
C ALA A 774 21.00 -35.01 -17.49
N GLY A 775 19.72 -35.41 -17.55
CA GLY A 775 19.08 -36.29 -16.58
C GLY A 775 18.50 -35.58 -15.34
N THR A 776 18.40 -34.27 -15.33
CA THR A 776 17.76 -33.54 -14.24
C THR A 776 16.25 -33.82 -14.19
N THR A 777 15.73 -34.22 -13.03
CA THR A 777 14.27 -34.35 -12.82
C THR A 777 13.64 -32.99 -12.66
N ILE A 778 12.62 -32.68 -13.45
CA ILE A 778 12.04 -31.33 -13.49
C ILE A 778 10.50 -31.41 -13.38
N LEU A 779 9.92 -30.61 -12.52
CA LEU A 779 8.50 -30.27 -12.56
C LEU A 779 8.39 -28.81 -12.95
N ILE A 780 7.81 -28.54 -14.11
CA ILE A 780 7.66 -27.17 -14.65
C ILE A 780 6.20 -26.74 -14.66
N VAL A 781 5.95 -25.55 -14.17
CA VAL A 781 4.68 -24.81 -14.32
C VAL A 781 4.94 -23.62 -15.20
N ASP A 782 4.18 -23.45 -16.27
CA ASP A 782 4.24 -22.25 -17.10
C ASP A 782 2.85 -21.83 -17.57
N GLN A 783 2.66 -20.53 -17.77
CA GLN A 783 1.45 -20.00 -18.34
C GLN A 783 1.32 -20.39 -19.83
N MET A 784 2.46 -20.46 -20.54
CA MET A 784 2.51 -20.84 -21.97
C MET A 784 2.62 -22.37 -22.10
N ALA A 785 1.45 -23.02 -22.09
CA ALA A 785 1.35 -24.49 -22.11
C ALA A 785 2.15 -25.12 -23.28
N ALA A 786 2.05 -24.55 -24.47
CA ALA A 786 2.76 -25.07 -25.63
C ALA A 786 4.28 -25.11 -25.42
N LEU A 787 4.87 -24.06 -24.79
CA LEU A 787 6.30 -24.04 -24.50
C LEU A 787 6.69 -25.09 -23.47
N ALA A 788 5.92 -25.22 -22.37
CA ALA A 788 6.18 -26.25 -21.38
C ALA A 788 6.15 -27.64 -21.97
N LEU A 789 5.20 -27.92 -22.88
CA LEU A 789 5.09 -29.20 -23.59
C LEU A 789 6.23 -29.46 -24.59
N THR A 790 6.96 -28.43 -25.07
CA THR A 790 8.11 -28.66 -25.95
C THR A 790 9.28 -29.36 -25.25
N VAL A 791 9.37 -29.27 -23.92
CA VAL A 791 10.46 -29.84 -23.11
C VAL A 791 9.97 -30.96 -22.19
N ALA A 792 8.66 -31.07 -21.96
CA ALA A 792 8.08 -32.08 -21.08
C ALA A 792 8.01 -33.47 -21.76
N ASP A 793 8.10 -34.52 -20.96
CA ASP A 793 7.83 -35.91 -21.37
C ASP A 793 6.33 -36.21 -21.24
N ARG A 794 5.69 -35.70 -20.17
CA ARG A 794 4.24 -35.77 -19.93
C ARG A 794 3.75 -34.60 -19.11
N GLY A 795 2.44 -34.47 -18.95
CA GLY A 795 1.86 -33.39 -18.18
C GLY A 795 0.57 -33.75 -17.45
N TYR A 796 0.21 -32.85 -16.54
CA TYR A 796 -1.06 -32.81 -15.85
C TYR A 796 -1.74 -31.48 -16.15
N VAL A 797 -3.05 -31.50 -16.41
CA VAL A 797 -3.85 -30.29 -16.58
C VAL A 797 -4.65 -30.09 -15.31
N LEU A 798 -4.42 -28.94 -14.68
CA LEU A 798 -5.09 -28.52 -13.45
C LEU A 798 -6.21 -27.53 -13.79
N GLU A 799 -7.41 -27.80 -13.34
CA GLU A 799 -8.54 -26.91 -13.42
C GLU A 799 -9.22 -26.81 -12.04
N GLN A 800 -9.42 -25.58 -11.56
CA GLN A 800 -10.08 -25.31 -10.27
C GLN A 800 -9.58 -26.15 -9.10
N GLY A 801 -8.24 -26.32 -9.01
CA GLY A 801 -7.62 -27.08 -7.93
C GLY A 801 -7.67 -28.58 -8.07
N ARG A 802 -8.13 -29.15 -9.21
CA ARG A 802 -8.22 -30.57 -9.48
C ARG A 802 -7.49 -30.94 -10.78
N VAL A 803 -6.92 -32.12 -10.83
CA VAL A 803 -6.33 -32.66 -12.08
C VAL A 803 -7.47 -33.20 -12.93
N VAL A 804 -7.68 -32.59 -14.09
CA VAL A 804 -8.77 -32.99 -15.04
C VAL A 804 -8.27 -33.91 -16.15
N THR A 805 -7.03 -33.75 -16.59
CA THR A 805 -6.42 -34.55 -17.67
C THR A 805 -4.96 -34.81 -17.35
N ARG A 806 -4.44 -35.94 -17.79
CA ARG A 806 -3.02 -36.31 -17.78
C ARG A 806 -2.68 -37.13 -19.03
N GLY A 807 -1.47 -36.97 -19.54
CA GLY A 807 -1.04 -37.71 -20.71
C GLY A 807 0.38 -37.40 -21.10
N SER A 808 0.87 -38.00 -22.19
CA SER A 808 2.14 -37.62 -22.79
C SER A 808 2.10 -36.17 -23.31
N ALA A 809 3.23 -35.50 -23.41
CA ALA A 809 3.30 -34.15 -23.92
C ALA A 809 2.71 -34.03 -25.33
N ALA A 810 2.89 -35.07 -26.19
CA ALA A 810 2.32 -35.10 -27.54
C ALA A 810 0.79 -35.23 -27.55
N GLU A 811 0.20 -36.06 -26.69
CA GLU A 811 -1.25 -36.20 -26.52
C GLU A 811 -1.86 -34.88 -26.05
N LEU A 812 -1.27 -34.25 -25.03
CA LEU A 812 -1.75 -32.98 -24.47
C LEU A 812 -1.58 -31.83 -25.46
N ALA A 813 -0.54 -31.81 -26.28
CA ALA A 813 -0.35 -30.80 -27.32
C ALA A 813 -1.38 -30.91 -28.47
N ALA A 814 -1.92 -32.11 -28.71
CA ALA A 814 -2.97 -32.35 -29.71
C ALA A 814 -4.39 -32.19 -29.15
N ASP A 815 -4.55 -32.03 -27.83
CA ASP A 815 -5.85 -31.97 -27.16
C ASP A 815 -6.53 -30.61 -27.33
N LYS A 816 -7.64 -30.56 -28.09
CA LYS A 816 -8.49 -29.35 -28.20
C LYS A 816 -9.12 -28.92 -26.87
N GLY A 817 -9.26 -29.82 -25.93
CA GLY A 817 -9.72 -29.50 -24.57
C GLY A 817 -8.77 -28.59 -23.82
N LEU A 818 -7.47 -28.64 -24.12
CA LEU A 818 -6.49 -27.72 -23.55
C LEU A 818 -6.74 -26.28 -24.02
N GLU A 819 -7.04 -26.05 -25.30
CA GLU A 819 -7.42 -24.74 -25.83
C GLU A 819 -8.67 -24.22 -25.13
N ALA A 820 -9.67 -25.08 -24.96
CA ALA A 820 -10.92 -24.77 -24.27
C ALA A 820 -10.69 -24.35 -22.81
N ALA A 821 -9.82 -25.07 -22.09
CA ALA A 821 -9.50 -24.76 -20.70
C ALA A 821 -8.78 -23.42 -20.52
N TYR A 822 -7.96 -22.99 -21.50
CA TYR A 822 -7.23 -21.72 -21.45
C TYR A 822 -8.05 -20.52 -21.93
N LEU A 823 -8.97 -20.69 -22.87
CA LEU A 823 -9.77 -19.63 -23.48
C LEU A 823 -11.22 -19.57 -22.96
N GLY A 824 -11.56 -20.46 -22.02
CA GLY A 824 -12.88 -20.45 -21.35
C GLY A 824 -14.01 -20.94 -22.26
N ALA A 825 -13.81 -22.05 -22.97
CA ALA A 825 -14.89 -22.75 -23.65
C ALA A 825 -15.54 -23.76 -22.69
N ALA A 826 -16.75 -23.47 -22.24
CA ALA A 826 -17.71 -24.42 -21.71
C ALA A 826 -19.05 -24.10 -22.37
#